data_aa2470fb82a4acc37cd04073ffb74fea
#
_entry.id   aa2470fb82a4acc37cd04073ffb74fea
#
_cell.length_a   1.000
_cell.length_b   1.000
_cell.length_c   1.000
_cell.angle_alpha   90.00
_cell.angle_beta   90.00
_cell.angle_gamma   90.00
#
_symmetry.space_group_name_H-M   'P 1'
#
loop_
_entity.id
_entity.type
_entity.pdbx_description
1 polymer ?
#
loop_
_entity_poly.entity_id
_entity_poly.type
_entity_poly.pdbx_seq_one_letter_code
_entity_poly.pdbx_strand_id
1 'polypeptide(L)'
;MLSERDYFRIRDFEYAQPLYDLAFLLEVDALAKGAEIPKYRTFSLWRAGYSIDGYGTTIDRWLDGTIGNGDLDCIPSSRIRQYLTNIKLSGSIPELSAYRSEQFERCLRLRSVRGLGPSKIAQTISSKSPPEEWLNQATTNGNLSRHRITELYNGDNPGPWQTAHIVPPLLRFLHTMEECYGRRLGWQLSGIPDPFEPITTTIHATANSVGRAVESAIDKALEREKHFHRASCQSNDSIRIKHQMGWGFVIEANRKQDKLQHVSEWVEKLDPLASSSGNAVLSDLHLHTAWSDGNASVNTMAVAAVSSGLKYFAVTDHSRSSKLQGGLTPPLWLRQANALTLAKPICPVLHGVEVDILKDGTLDLPHSLLSAADLVVASVHSNWEDDARANTDRLLEAIESGCVDILAHPTSAVVGTPGAPDYVRSPANVYWDEVFERCALWRVAVELNCFPSRLDLPLHLLRKAIATGCPISIGSDAHARSHLVNRRLGEAALRQLDAPLVLNRLTFDELRQWIRQSRAKRRHLPRTARLSVQAELPFRTDASASPHLFAARIRPPQKIPAGSRVIGVDLTAGDKATGIALLDGWSVSTCSLFSDEEIVAYVKKHKPAIVSIDSPLGLPGGGDSIDPNAGIMRVAEHDLASIGIPAYPSLIDSMRNLTLRGIRLRRTIERLPSAPKVIESYPGAAQDILCIPRKQKSLGLLREGLCRLGLKGTGLETRSHDEMDAITSAIVGRYFESGSFEPMGIPSEAQLIVPKIGPLAFDINPVICLAGKTGAGKSVVARYLSVFYGFEWIRTRNVIRDLLIEDQGAPPDKRLFQQTINIDAVSEKHLREFGALILDVHKQVPLRNKLAKTIKGINAPIIVDSIRDIVDIDRNALDGRPLITWFVDCNDTIIRQRLEKRSTIGEKRLNSASPVDRTATIIRNVADQIVANFGSLEELRWRIDDQLFKVLSIHH
;
A
#
# COMPACT_ATOMS: atom_id res chain seq x y z
N MET A 1 -6.69 -26.55 3.98
CA MET A 1 -5.74 -26.50 2.85
C MET A 1 -6.56 -26.56 1.59
N LEU A 2 -6.42 -25.61 0.68
CA LEU A 2 -7.00 -25.67 -0.64
C LEU A 2 -6.35 -26.85 -1.38
N SER A 3 -7.14 -27.70 -2.03
CA SER A 3 -6.59 -28.78 -2.83
C SER A 3 -5.93 -28.20 -4.09
N GLU A 4 -4.98 -28.89 -4.69
CA GLU A 4 -4.39 -28.47 -6.00
C GLU A 4 -5.46 -28.22 -7.06
N ARG A 5 -6.60 -28.89 -6.99
CA ARG A 5 -7.76 -28.68 -7.87
C ARG A 5 -8.43 -27.33 -7.65
N ASP A 6 -8.36 -26.75 -6.45
CA ASP A 6 -8.95 -25.44 -6.14
C ASP A 6 -8.17 -24.30 -6.79
N TYR A 7 -6.91 -24.50 -7.16
CA TYR A 7 -6.09 -23.50 -7.88
C TYR A 7 -6.46 -23.32 -9.35
N PHE A 8 -7.15 -24.29 -9.99
CA PHE A 8 -7.63 -24.15 -11.38
C PHE A 8 -8.87 -23.29 -11.51
N ARG A 9 -9.58 -23.07 -10.44
CA ARG A 9 -10.72 -22.17 -10.39
C ARG A 9 -10.23 -20.73 -10.23
N ILE A 10 -9.29 -20.37 -11.10
CA ILE A 10 -8.58 -19.11 -11.08
C ILE A 10 -9.53 -18.00 -11.48
N ARG A 11 -9.72 -17.04 -10.59
CA ARG A 11 -10.48 -15.83 -10.76
C ARG A 11 -11.99 -15.96 -10.68
N ASP A 12 -12.51 -15.36 -9.63
CA ASP A 12 -13.93 -15.11 -9.46
C ASP A 12 -14.36 -13.86 -10.22
N PHE A 13 -13.98 -13.72 -11.50
CA PHE A 13 -14.57 -12.71 -12.37
C PHE A 13 -16.09 -12.70 -12.30
N GLU A 14 -16.66 -13.86 -12.14
CA GLU A 14 -18.08 -14.11 -12.04
C GLU A 14 -18.70 -13.43 -10.83
N TYR A 15 -17.98 -13.38 -9.69
CA TYR A 15 -18.39 -12.66 -8.49
C TYR A 15 -17.96 -11.20 -8.52
N ALA A 16 -16.80 -10.90 -9.06
CA ALA A 16 -16.25 -9.55 -9.11
C ALA A 16 -16.91 -8.68 -10.17
N GLN A 17 -17.18 -9.22 -11.35
CA GLN A 17 -17.72 -8.48 -12.49
C GLN A 17 -19.04 -7.76 -12.19
N PRO A 18 -20.07 -8.38 -11.59
CA PRO A 18 -21.30 -7.69 -11.25
C PRO A 18 -21.10 -6.52 -10.26
N LEU A 19 -20.09 -6.60 -9.38
CA LEU A 19 -19.75 -5.51 -8.48
C LEU A 19 -19.13 -4.31 -9.23
N TYR A 20 -18.24 -4.58 -10.18
CA TYR A 20 -17.66 -3.57 -11.05
C TYR A 20 -18.70 -2.92 -11.95
N ASP A 21 -19.60 -3.72 -12.52
CA ASP A 21 -20.68 -3.24 -13.38
C ASP A 21 -21.60 -2.30 -12.60
N LEU A 22 -21.99 -2.71 -11.41
CA LEU A 22 -22.85 -1.88 -10.56
C LEU A 22 -22.14 -0.58 -10.14
N ALA A 23 -20.86 -0.64 -9.79
CA ALA A 23 -20.09 0.56 -9.43
C ALA A 23 -20.03 1.56 -10.59
N PHE A 24 -19.72 1.07 -11.79
CA PHE A 24 -19.62 1.90 -12.99
C PHE A 24 -20.98 2.49 -13.40
N LEU A 25 -22.03 1.67 -13.42
CA LEU A 25 -23.37 2.12 -13.82
C LEU A 25 -23.98 3.11 -12.84
N LEU A 26 -23.73 2.99 -11.55
CA LEU A 26 -24.11 4.01 -10.56
C LEU A 26 -23.44 5.36 -10.82
N GLU A 27 -22.20 5.37 -11.25
CA GLU A 27 -21.50 6.61 -11.60
C GLU A 27 -22.04 7.22 -12.90
N VAL A 28 -22.18 6.41 -13.94
CA VAL A 28 -22.71 6.83 -15.24
C VAL A 28 -24.15 7.37 -15.12
N ASP A 29 -25.02 6.69 -14.38
CA ASP A 29 -26.41 7.08 -14.16
C ASP A 29 -26.52 8.41 -13.40
N ALA A 30 -25.70 8.58 -12.34
CA ALA A 30 -25.65 9.83 -11.60
C ALA A 30 -25.20 11.00 -12.49
N LEU A 31 -24.17 10.80 -13.31
CA LEU A 31 -23.67 11.80 -14.25
C LEU A 31 -24.71 12.14 -15.33
N ALA A 32 -25.41 11.14 -15.88
CA ALA A 32 -26.46 11.35 -16.88
C ALA A 32 -27.64 12.16 -16.33
N LYS A 33 -27.96 12.01 -15.05
CA LYS A 33 -29.02 12.73 -14.35
C LYS A 33 -28.58 14.08 -13.76
N GLY A 34 -27.30 14.45 -13.89
CA GLY A 34 -26.74 15.63 -13.22
C GLY A 34 -26.80 15.55 -11.69
N ALA A 35 -26.84 14.35 -11.14
CA ALA A 35 -26.88 14.08 -9.71
C ALA A 35 -25.46 13.90 -9.13
N GLU A 36 -25.32 14.01 -7.80
CA GLU A 36 -24.06 13.73 -7.13
C GLU A 36 -23.72 12.24 -7.21
N ILE A 37 -22.47 11.95 -7.60
CA ILE A 37 -21.95 10.58 -7.69
C ILE A 37 -21.89 9.99 -6.28
N PRO A 38 -22.44 8.79 -6.03
CA PRO A 38 -22.36 8.14 -4.73
C PRO A 38 -20.95 7.53 -4.50
N LYS A 39 -19.92 8.39 -4.40
CA LYS A 39 -18.48 8.05 -4.38
C LYS A 39 -18.13 6.95 -3.38
N TYR A 40 -18.68 7.01 -2.18
CA TYR A 40 -18.40 5.99 -1.17
C TYR A 40 -18.90 4.60 -1.58
N ARG A 41 -20.09 4.54 -2.18
CA ARG A 41 -20.71 3.29 -2.63
C ARG A 41 -19.98 2.72 -3.84
N THR A 42 -19.68 3.55 -4.83
CA THR A 42 -18.95 3.12 -6.04
C THR A 42 -17.56 2.61 -5.70
N PHE A 43 -16.84 3.33 -4.86
CA PHE A 43 -15.52 2.92 -4.38
C PHE A 43 -15.56 1.60 -3.57
N SER A 44 -16.55 1.45 -2.68
CA SER A 44 -16.72 0.22 -1.88
C SER A 44 -17.01 -1.00 -2.75
N LEU A 45 -17.84 -0.85 -3.78
CA LEU A 45 -18.14 -1.92 -4.74
C LEU A 45 -16.91 -2.29 -5.57
N TRP A 46 -16.23 -1.28 -6.11
CA TRP A 46 -15.02 -1.49 -6.89
C TRP A 46 -13.94 -2.21 -6.08
N ARG A 47 -13.68 -1.75 -4.85
CA ARG A 47 -12.71 -2.37 -3.94
C ARG A 47 -13.10 -3.80 -3.57
N ALA A 48 -14.39 -4.06 -3.34
CA ALA A 48 -14.87 -5.41 -3.06
C ALA A 48 -14.63 -6.33 -4.26
N GLY A 49 -14.96 -5.88 -5.48
CA GLY A 49 -14.68 -6.63 -6.71
C GLY A 49 -13.19 -6.95 -6.86
N TYR A 50 -12.33 -5.97 -6.66
CA TYR A 50 -10.88 -6.15 -6.72
C TYR A 50 -10.37 -7.19 -5.70
N SER A 51 -10.85 -7.11 -4.46
CA SER A 51 -10.44 -8.06 -3.41
C SER A 51 -10.95 -9.47 -3.69
N ILE A 52 -12.11 -9.62 -4.31
CA ILE A 52 -12.77 -10.91 -4.56
C ILE A 52 -12.21 -11.59 -5.82
N ASP A 53 -11.77 -10.84 -6.79
CA ASP A 53 -11.24 -11.36 -8.06
C ASP A 53 -10.15 -12.44 -7.90
N GLY A 54 -9.50 -12.50 -6.76
CA GLY A 54 -8.48 -13.49 -6.45
C GLY A 54 -8.92 -14.68 -5.60
N TYR A 55 -10.17 -14.77 -5.15
CA TYR A 55 -10.54 -15.81 -4.16
C TYR A 55 -10.87 -17.20 -4.77
N GLY A 56 -11.21 -17.27 -6.04
CA GLY A 56 -11.57 -18.54 -6.69
C GLY A 56 -12.76 -19.22 -5.98
N THR A 57 -12.75 -20.54 -5.93
CA THR A 57 -13.80 -21.33 -5.28
C THR A 57 -13.98 -21.11 -3.79
N THR A 58 -13.08 -20.36 -3.18
CA THR A 58 -13.14 -20.07 -1.74
C THR A 58 -14.41 -19.29 -1.38
N ILE A 59 -14.89 -18.41 -2.28
CA ILE A 59 -16.14 -17.68 -2.09
C ILE A 59 -17.35 -18.61 -1.99
N ASP A 60 -17.48 -19.59 -2.88
CA ASP A 60 -18.56 -20.56 -2.81
C ASP A 60 -18.57 -21.33 -1.48
N ARG A 61 -17.40 -21.84 -1.09
CA ARG A 61 -17.23 -22.60 0.16
C ARG A 61 -17.49 -21.76 1.40
N TRP A 62 -17.13 -20.47 1.35
CA TRP A 62 -17.41 -19.54 2.43
C TRP A 62 -18.91 -19.22 2.53
N LEU A 63 -19.56 -19.00 1.40
CA LEU A 63 -21.00 -18.76 1.35
C LEU A 63 -21.81 -19.97 1.84
N ASP A 64 -21.32 -21.20 1.58
CA ASP A 64 -21.92 -22.44 2.05
C ASP A 64 -21.58 -22.77 3.51
N GLY A 65 -20.70 -22.01 4.14
CA GLY A 65 -20.26 -22.29 5.51
C GLY A 65 -19.28 -23.47 5.64
N THR A 66 -18.75 -23.98 4.53
CA THR A 66 -17.76 -25.05 4.51
C THR A 66 -16.40 -24.58 5.04
N ILE A 67 -16.10 -23.29 4.90
CA ILE A 67 -14.91 -22.63 5.45
C ILE A 67 -15.32 -21.40 6.25
N GLY A 68 -14.47 -21.02 7.20
CA GLY A 68 -14.72 -19.86 8.07
C GLY A 68 -14.14 -18.55 7.54
N ASN A 69 -14.42 -17.46 8.25
CA ASN A 69 -13.88 -16.14 7.91
C ASN A 69 -12.34 -16.09 7.92
N GLY A 70 -11.68 -16.94 8.72
CA GLY A 70 -10.21 -17.00 8.78
C GLY A 70 -9.55 -17.58 7.53
N ASP A 71 -10.34 -18.20 6.65
CA ASP A 71 -9.85 -18.78 5.41
C ASP A 71 -9.90 -17.79 4.23
N LEU A 72 -10.52 -16.61 4.43
CA LEU A 72 -10.53 -15.51 3.47
C LEU A 72 -9.41 -14.51 3.77
N ASP A 73 -8.78 -14.01 2.71
CA ASP A 73 -7.77 -12.96 2.84
C ASP A 73 -8.39 -11.62 3.28
N CYS A 74 -9.63 -11.36 2.86
CA CYS A 74 -10.40 -10.19 3.26
C CYS A 74 -11.88 -10.58 3.48
N ILE A 75 -12.46 -10.22 4.62
CA ILE A 75 -13.86 -10.54 4.92
C ILE A 75 -14.78 -9.49 4.29
N PRO A 76 -15.65 -9.87 3.35
CA PRO A 76 -16.60 -8.94 2.77
C PRO A 76 -17.60 -8.41 3.81
N SER A 77 -18.03 -7.15 3.70
CA SER A 77 -19.10 -6.59 4.53
C SER A 77 -20.41 -7.37 4.36
N SER A 78 -21.32 -7.26 5.33
CA SER A 78 -22.63 -7.94 5.28
C SER A 78 -23.40 -7.66 3.97
N ARG A 79 -23.34 -6.43 3.48
CA ARG A 79 -23.95 -6.03 2.21
C ARG A 79 -23.29 -6.68 1.00
N ILE A 80 -21.96 -6.70 0.97
CA ILE A 80 -21.21 -7.39 -0.08
C ILE A 80 -21.49 -8.90 -0.03
N ARG A 81 -21.52 -9.50 1.17
CA ARG A 81 -21.91 -10.92 1.33
C ARG A 81 -23.29 -11.20 0.74
N GLN A 82 -24.26 -10.31 0.95
CA GLN A 82 -25.59 -10.45 0.37
C GLN A 82 -25.54 -10.40 -1.17
N TYR A 83 -24.74 -9.49 -1.75
CA TYR A 83 -24.54 -9.45 -3.21
C TYR A 83 -23.90 -10.74 -3.73
N LEU A 84 -22.87 -11.24 -3.08
CA LEU A 84 -22.23 -12.50 -3.45
C LEU A 84 -23.19 -13.68 -3.36
N THR A 85 -24.04 -13.72 -2.34
CA THR A 85 -25.11 -14.73 -2.23
C THR A 85 -26.10 -14.63 -3.41
N ASN A 86 -26.50 -13.43 -3.79
CA ASN A 86 -27.39 -13.24 -4.95
C ASN A 86 -26.70 -13.65 -6.26
N ILE A 87 -25.43 -13.29 -6.45
CA ILE A 87 -24.65 -13.72 -7.62
C ILE A 87 -24.58 -15.25 -7.68
N LYS A 88 -24.32 -15.92 -6.56
CA LYS A 88 -24.31 -17.38 -6.48
C LYS A 88 -25.65 -17.99 -6.90
N LEU A 89 -26.76 -17.42 -6.45
CA LEU A 89 -28.10 -17.94 -6.70
C LEU A 89 -28.65 -17.64 -8.09
N SER A 90 -28.34 -16.46 -8.63
CA SER A 90 -28.97 -15.93 -9.85
C SER A 90 -27.98 -15.41 -10.91
N GLY A 91 -26.67 -15.46 -10.64
CA GLY A 91 -25.62 -14.94 -11.54
C GLY A 91 -25.53 -13.40 -11.55
N SER A 92 -26.31 -12.68 -10.77
CA SER A 92 -26.34 -11.22 -10.82
C SER A 92 -26.73 -10.58 -9.49
N ILE A 93 -26.56 -9.27 -9.41
CA ILE A 93 -27.02 -8.42 -8.31
C ILE A 93 -28.41 -7.88 -8.66
N PRO A 94 -29.42 -7.93 -7.77
CA PRO A 94 -30.79 -7.45 -8.06
C PRO A 94 -30.83 -6.02 -8.57
N GLU A 95 -30.03 -5.11 -8.05
CA GLU A 95 -29.96 -3.72 -8.48
C GLU A 95 -29.52 -3.54 -9.93
N LEU A 96 -28.74 -4.47 -10.50
CA LEU A 96 -28.38 -4.45 -11.92
C LEU A 96 -29.61 -4.61 -12.84
N SER A 97 -30.72 -5.16 -12.34
CA SER A 97 -31.95 -5.26 -13.13
C SER A 97 -32.47 -3.91 -13.58
N ALA A 98 -32.23 -2.85 -12.81
CA ALA A 98 -32.61 -1.47 -13.18
C ALA A 98 -31.80 -0.93 -14.39
N TYR A 99 -30.69 -1.57 -14.73
CA TYR A 99 -29.73 -1.16 -15.76
C TYR A 99 -29.74 -2.12 -16.98
N ARG A 100 -30.76 -2.96 -17.15
CA ARG A 100 -30.87 -3.94 -18.24
C ARG A 100 -31.37 -3.36 -19.57
N SER A 101 -31.30 -2.05 -19.76
CA SER A 101 -31.63 -1.46 -21.07
C SER A 101 -30.41 -1.50 -21.99
N GLU A 102 -30.67 -1.56 -23.31
CA GLU A 102 -29.62 -1.50 -24.36
C GLU A 102 -28.67 -0.30 -24.14
N GLN A 103 -29.18 0.82 -23.64
CA GLN A 103 -28.40 2.02 -23.36
C GLN A 103 -27.33 1.80 -22.29
N PHE A 104 -27.65 1.13 -21.21
CA PHE A 104 -26.72 0.82 -20.15
C PHE A 104 -25.74 -0.31 -20.53
N GLU A 105 -26.21 -1.29 -21.29
CA GLU A 105 -25.31 -2.33 -21.85
C GLU A 105 -24.28 -1.72 -22.80
N ARG A 106 -24.66 -0.73 -23.58
CA ARG A 106 -23.76 0.08 -24.40
C ARG A 106 -22.72 0.79 -23.54
N CYS A 107 -23.15 1.40 -22.43
CA CYS A 107 -22.22 2.05 -21.51
C CYS A 107 -21.16 1.06 -20.97
N LEU A 108 -21.56 -0.15 -20.62
CA LEU A 108 -20.62 -1.19 -20.18
C LEU A 108 -19.63 -1.58 -21.28
N ARG A 109 -20.07 -1.69 -22.52
CA ARG A 109 -19.16 -1.99 -23.65
C ARG A 109 -18.16 -0.84 -23.91
N LEU A 110 -18.61 0.41 -23.79
CA LEU A 110 -17.79 1.59 -24.05
C LEU A 110 -16.76 1.89 -22.97
N ARG A 111 -16.91 1.36 -21.75
CA ARG A 111 -15.93 1.63 -20.65
C ARG A 111 -14.51 1.13 -20.99
N SER A 112 -14.36 0.20 -21.93
CA SER A 112 -13.07 -0.31 -22.41
C SER A 112 -12.36 0.65 -23.37
N VAL A 113 -13.02 1.71 -23.83
CA VAL A 113 -12.47 2.66 -24.81
C VAL A 113 -11.63 3.72 -24.10
N ARG A 114 -10.33 3.72 -24.34
CA ARG A 114 -9.40 4.71 -23.75
C ARG A 114 -9.81 6.15 -24.10
N GLY A 115 -9.83 7.02 -23.10
CA GLY A 115 -10.23 8.42 -23.27
C GLY A 115 -11.73 8.68 -23.15
N LEU A 116 -12.54 7.62 -23.05
CA LEU A 116 -13.95 7.72 -22.71
C LEU A 116 -14.17 7.41 -21.22
N GLY A 117 -14.02 8.41 -20.37
CA GLY A 117 -14.36 8.27 -18.95
C GLY A 117 -15.88 8.27 -18.72
N PRO A 118 -16.35 7.91 -17.48
CA PRO A 118 -17.78 7.82 -17.15
C PRO A 118 -18.61 9.03 -17.56
N SER A 119 -18.05 10.24 -17.45
CA SER A 119 -18.74 11.49 -17.83
C SER A 119 -19.04 11.58 -19.34
N LYS A 120 -18.13 11.12 -20.19
CA LYS A 120 -18.36 11.08 -21.64
C LYS A 120 -19.32 9.95 -22.01
N ILE A 121 -19.18 8.80 -21.37
CA ILE A 121 -20.04 7.63 -21.60
C ILE A 121 -21.49 7.95 -21.19
N ALA A 122 -21.69 8.68 -20.10
CA ALA A 122 -23.01 9.12 -19.64
C ALA A 122 -23.79 9.93 -20.73
N GLN A 123 -23.08 10.67 -21.58
CA GLN A 123 -23.69 11.41 -22.69
C GLN A 123 -24.28 10.49 -23.78
N THR A 124 -23.83 9.23 -23.85
CA THR A 124 -24.32 8.26 -24.83
C THR A 124 -25.70 7.71 -24.50
N ILE A 125 -26.16 7.83 -23.26
CA ILE A 125 -27.45 7.27 -22.83
C ILE A 125 -28.60 7.82 -23.69
N SER A 126 -28.50 9.09 -24.11
CA SER A 126 -29.50 9.75 -24.94
C SER A 126 -29.18 9.78 -26.45
N SER A 127 -28.03 9.23 -26.86
CA SER A 127 -27.55 9.33 -28.23
C SER A 127 -27.80 8.05 -29.02
N LYS A 128 -28.16 8.19 -30.31
CA LYS A 128 -28.39 7.07 -31.24
C LYS A 128 -27.13 6.62 -31.99
N SER A 129 -26.09 7.43 -32.00
CA SER A 129 -24.82 7.14 -32.67
C SER A 129 -23.64 7.67 -31.88
N PRO A 130 -22.44 7.10 -32.01
CA PRO A 130 -21.26 7.63 -31.30
C PRO A 130 -20.94 9.03 -31.82
N PRO A 131 -20.67 10.01 -30.94
CA PRO A 131 -20.25 11.34 -31.37
C PRO A 131 -18.96 11.31 -32.18
N GLU A 132 -18.91 12.04 -33.29
CA GLU A 132 -17.72 12.12 -34.15
C GLU A 132 -16.45 12.53 -33.41
N GLU A 133 -16.56 13.44 -32.47
CA GLU A 133 -15.45 13.86 -31.61
C GLU A 133 -14.80 12.70 -30.85
N TRP A 134 -15.61 11.72 -30.40
CA TRP A 134 -15.12 10.55 -29.70
C TRP A 134 -14.37 9.60 -30.61
N LEU A 135 -14.92 9.38 -31.80
CA LEU A 135 -14.29 8.56 -32.83
C LEU A 135 -12.92 9.12 -33.20
N ASN A 136 -12.83 10.44 -33.33
CA ASN A 136 -11.56 11.11 -33.61
C ASN A 136 -10.58 11.02 -32.45
N GLN A 137 -11.01 11.27 -31.21
CA GLN A 137 -10.12 11.16 -30.02
C GLN A 137 -9.63 9.73 -29.78
N ALA A 138 -10.48 8.74 -29.94
CA ALA A 138 -10.13 7.35 -29.73
C ALA A 138 -9.18 6.81 -30.82
N THR A 139 -9.32 7.27 -32.05
CA THR A 139 -8.39 6.93 -33.14
C THR A 139 -7.05 7.66 -33.00
N THR A 140 -7.05 8.91 -32.55
CA THR A 140 -5.82 9.69 -32.32
C THR A 140 -5.02 9.12 -31.15
N ASN A 141 -5.69 8.63 -30.12
CA ASN A 141 -5.04 7.99 -28.97
C ASN A 141 -4.59 6.53 -29.21
N GLY A 142 -4.75 6.01 -30.42
CA GLY A 142 -4.17 4.76 -30.90
C GLY A 142 -4.72 3.46 -30.27
N ASN A 143 -5.84 3.51 -29.55
CA ASN A 143 -6.33 2.39 -28.74
C ASN A 143 -7.22 1.41 -29.53
N LEU A 144 -8.15 1.94 -30.32
CA LEU A 144 -9.08 1.15 -31.12
C LEU A 144 -9.35 1.86 -32.45
N SER A 145 -9.58 1.08 -33.52
CA SER A 145 -10.00 1.65 -34.80
C SER A 145 -11.42 2.23 -34.71
N ARG A 146 -11.74 3.22 -35.55
CA ARG A 146 -13.07 3.80 -35.66
C ARG A 146 -14.14 2.71 -35.88
N HIS A 147 -13.84 1.73 -36.70
CA HIS A 147 -14.71 0.57 -36.95
C HIS A 147 -14.98 -0.19 -35.65
N ARG A 148 -13.95 -0.48 -34.86
CA ARG A 148 -14.10 -1.23 -33.60
C ARG A 148 -14.92 -0.50 -32.54
N ILE A 149 -14.78 0.83 -32.43
CA ILE A 149 -15.61 1.62 -31.50
C ILE A 149 -17.07 1.59 -31.94
N THR A 150 -17.33 1.62 -33.25
CA THR A 150 -18.69 1.53 -33.81
C THR A 150 -19.28 0.15 -33.53
N GLU A 151 -18.55 -0.93 -33.70
CA GLU A 151 -18.95 -2.29 -33.35
C GLU A 151 -19.30 -2.41 -31.84
N LEU A 152 -18.46 -1.92 -30.95
CA LEU A 152 -18.74 -1.90 -29.50
C LEU A 152 -19.97 -1.07 -29.17
N TYR A 153 -20.18 0.06 -29.86
CA TYR A 153 -21.36 0.92 -29.68
C TYR A 153 -22.63 0.19 -30.08
N ASN A 154 -22.63 -0.51 -31.21
CA ASN A 154 -23.77 -1.23 -31.74
C ASN A 154 -24.02 -2.60 -31.08
N GLY A 155 -23.04 -3.13 -30.36
CA GLY A 155 -23.11 -4.47 -29.76
C GLY A 155 -22.68 -5.59 -30.71
N ASP A 156 -22.05 -5.23 -31.82
CA ASP A 156 -21.53 -6.18 -32.80
C ASP A 156 -20.15 -6.67 -32.33
N ASN A 157 -19.98 -7.98 -32.21
CA ASN A 157 -18.75 -8.71 -31.96
C ASN A 157 -17.91 -8.29 -30.71
N PRO A 158 -18.08 -8.92 -29.56
CA PRO A 158 -17.47 -8.53 -28.26
C PRO A 158 -15.98 -8.91 -28.05
N GLY A 159 -15.21 -9.32 -29.01
CA GLY A 159 -13.81 -9.75 -28.74
C GLY A 159 -12.80 -9.26 -29.76
N PRO A 160 -11.48 -9.27 -29.55
CA PRO A 160 -10.70 -10.47 -29.27
C PRO A 160 -10.48 -10.71 -27.77
N TRP A 161 -10.76 -11.92 -27.33
CA TRP A 161 -10.58 -12.35 -25.96
C TRP A 161 -9.17 -12.91 -25.76
N GLN A 162 -8.55 -12.55 -24.65
CA GLN A 162 -7.24 -13.12 -24.32
C GLN A 162 -7.41 -14.57 -23.81
N THR A 163 -6.52 -15.43 -24.26
CA THR A 163 -6.51 -16.85 -23.90
C THR A 163 -6.49 -17.06 -22.39
N ALA A 164 -5.73 -16.23 -21.66
CA ALA A 164 -5.64 -16.28 -20.21
C ALA A 164 -6.98 -16.00 -19.47
N HIS A 165 -7.92 -15.34 -20.09
CA HIS A 165 -9.25 -15.07 -19.53
C HIS A 165 -10.28 -16.16 -19.82
N ILE A 166 -10.09 -16.88 -20.91
CA ILE A 166 -11.08 -17.85 -21.41
C ILE A 166 -10.78 -19.27 -20.94
N VAL A 167 -9.52 -19.66 -21.01
CA VAL A 167 -9.13 -21.05 -20.75
C VAL A 167 -9.46 -21.53 -19.33
N PRO A 168 -9.21 -20.79 -18.27
CA PRO A 168 -9.56 -21.24 -16.94
C PRO A 168 -11.04 -21.55 -16.74
N PRO A 169 -11.98 -20.64 -17.05
CA PRO A 169 -13.40 -20.96 -16.91
C PRO A 169 -13.87 -22.06 -17.88
N LEU A 170 -13.28 -22.15 -19.09
CA LEU A 170 -13.56 -23.26 -20.01
C LEU A 170 -13.18 -24.62 -19.40
N LEU A 171 -11.95 -24.74 -18.88
CA LEU A 171 -11.48 -25.97 -18.23
C LEU A 171 -12.35 -26.32 -17.02
N ARG A 172 -12.74 -25.34 -16.21
CA ARG A 172 -13.66 -25.54 -15.09
C ARG A 172 -14.98 -26.13 -15.56
N PHE A 173 -15.60 -25.56 -16.59
CA PHE A 173 -16.85 -26.06 -17.13
C PHE A 173 -16.72 -27.51 -17.63
N LEU A 174 -15.66 -27.83 -18.41
CA LEU A 174 -15.41 -29.18 -18.91
C LEU A 174 -15.19 -30.17 -17.76
N HIS A 175 -14.49 -29.77 -16.72
CA HIS A 175 -14.30 -30.60 -15.53
C HIS A 175 -15.60 -30.84 -14.76
N THR A 176 -16.43 -29.81 -14.55
CA THR A 176 -17.75 -29.94 -13.91
C THR A 176 -18.65 -30.88 -14.73
N MET A 177 -18.55 -30.83 -16.03
CA MET A 177 -19.28 -31.71 -16.91
C MET A 177 -18.79 -33.18 -16.79
N GLU A 178 -17.46 -33.43 -16.71
CA GLU A 178 -16.92 -34.76 -16.44
C GLU A 178 -17.39 -35.34 -15.09
N GLU A 179 -17.44 -34.49 -14.06
CA GLU A 179 -18.01 -34.87 -12.77
C GLU A 179 -19.50 -35.28 -12.89
N CYS A 180 -20.28 -34.51 -13.63
CA CYS A 180 -21.68 -34.81 -13.89
C CYS A 180 -21.87 -36.08 -14.75
N TYR A 181 -20.91 -36.38 -15.60
CA TYR A 181 -20.90 -37.57 -16.45
C TYR A 181 -20.44 -38.83 -15.70
N GLY A 182 -19.66 -38.64 -14.63
CA GLY A 182 -19.14 -39.74 -13.80
C GLY A 182 -17.87 -40.41 -14.33
N ARG A 183 -17.27 -39.94 -15.43
CA ARG A 183 -16.01 -40.42 -15.99
C ARG A 183 -15.31 -39.34 -16.83
N ARG A 184 -13.99 -39.50 -17.04
CA ARG A 184 -13.23 -38.63 -17.96
C ARG A 184 -13.64 -38.86 -19.41
N LEU A 185 -13.77 -37.77 -20.16
CA LEU A 185 -14.18 -37.75 -21.56
C LEU A 185 -12.99 -37.56 -22.52
N GLY A 186 -11.83 -37.24 -22.03
CA GLY A 186 -10.61 -37.08 -22.83
C GLY A 186 -10.75 -35.96 -23.85
N TRP A 187 -10.97 -34.72 -23.38
CA TRP A 187 -11.17 -33.56 -24.22
C TRP A 187 -9.96 -33.25 -25.10
N GLN A 188 -10.22 -32.94 -26.34
CA GLN A 188 -9.27 -32.28 -27.24
C GLN A 188 -9.82 -30.88 -27.51
N LEU A 189 -9.01 -29.87 -27.28
CA LEU A 189 -9.36 -28.47 -27.52
C LEU A 189 -8.63 -27.96 -28.77
N SER A 190 -9.32 -27.26 -29.66
CA SER A 190 -8.74 -26.62 -30.85
C SER A 190 -9.19 -25.15 -30.91
N GLY A 191 -8.46 -24.34 -31.67
CA GLY A 191 -8.74 -22.90 -31.76
C GLY A 191 -8.21 -22.07 -30.61
N ILE A 192 -7.34 -22.63 -29.77
CA ILE A 192 -6.67 -21.90 -28.66
C ILE A 192 -5.25 -21.59 -29.13
N PRO A 193 -4.90 -20.32 -29.31
CA PRO A 193 -3.53 -19.88 -29.61
C PRO A 193 -2.61 -19.97 -28.39
N ASP A 194 -1.38 -19.50 -28.54
CA ASP A 194 -0.44 -19.34 -27.42
C ASP A 194 -1.01 -18.45 -26.29
N PRO A 195 -0.55 -18.61 -25.03
CA PRO A 195 -1.11 -17.91 -23.86
C PRO A 195 -1.20 -16.40 -23.99
N PHE A 196 -0.26 -15.79 -24.70
CA PHE A 196 -0.14 -14.34 -24.86
C PHE A 196 -0.79 -13.81 -26.16
N GLU A 197 -1.37 -14.69 -26.97
CA GLU A 197 -2.06 -14.32 -28.20
C GLU A 197 -3.58 -14.23 -27.99
N PRO A 198 -4.28 -13.31 -28.66
CA PRO A 198 -5.73 -13.21 -28.57
C PRO A 198 -6.41 -14.36 -29.31
N ILE A 199 -7.57 -14.78 -28.81
CA ILE A 199 -8.41 -15.78 -29.46
C ILE A 199 -9.20 -15.09 -30.59
N THR A 200 -8.86 -15.40 -31.83
CA THR A 200 -9.51 -14.86 -33.01
C THR A 200 -10.45 -15.88 -33.69
N THR A 201 -10.42 -17.14 -33.27
CA THR A 201 -11.18 -18.23 -33.80
C THR A 201 -12.13 -18.84 -32.76
N THR A 202 -13.13 -19.60 -33.23
CA THR A 202 -14.02 -20.34 -32.31
C THR A 202 -13.24 -21.47 -31.65
N ILE A 203 -13.36 -21.60 -30.33
CA ILE A 203 -12.79 -22.72 -29.58
C ILE A 203 -13.70 -23.92 -29.72
N HIS A 204 -13.12 -25.08 -30.05
CA HIS A 204 -13.82 -26.35 -30.15
C HIS A 204 -13.31 -27.33 -29.08
N ALA A 205 -14.24 -27.94 -28.34
CA ALA A 205 -13.97 -29.00 -27.38
C ALA A 205 -14.52 -30.31 -27.98
N THR A 206 -13.65 -31.24 -28.37
CA THR A 206 -14.06 -32.52 -28.98
C THR A 206 -13.85 -33.64 -27.98
N ALA A 207 -14.84 -34.53 -27.87
CA ALA A 207 -14.78 -35.72 -27.04
C ALA A 207 -14.91 -36.98 -27.92
N ASN A 208 -14.32 -38.08 -27.48
CA ASN A 208 -14.33 -39.34 -28.22
C ASN A 208 -15.74 -39.96 -28.40
N SER A 209 -16.73 -39.51 -27.63
CA SER A 209 -18.13 -39.86 -27.81
C SER A 209 -19.05 -38.77 -27.23
N VAL A 210 -19.99 -38.28 -28.05
CA VAL A 210 -21.09 -37.39 -27.61
C VAL A 210 -22.41 -38.14 -27.90
N GLY A 211 -23.18 -38.40 -26.86
CA GLY A 211 -24.49 -39.02 -26.93
C GLY A 211 -25.41 -38.39 -25.87
N ARG A 212 -26.65 -38.87 -25.77
CA ARG A 212 -27.64 -38.34 -24.79
C ARG A 212 -27.13 -38.24 -23.37
N ALA A 213 -26.20 -39.10 -22.94
CA ALA A 213 -25.62 -39.05 -21.62
C ALA A 213 -24.67 -37.82 -21.42
N VAL A 214 -23.96 -37.45 -22.49
CA VAL A 214 -23.12 -36.23 -22.48
C VAL A 214 -23.98 -34.99 -22.53
N GLU A 215 -25.08 -35.01 -23.31
CA GLU A 215 -26.02 -33.88 -23.29
C GLU A 215 -26.63 -33.66 -21.89
N SER A 216 -27.02 -34.75 -21.22
CA SER A 216 -27.51 -34.70 -19.86
C SER A 216 -26.45 -34.17 -18.86
N ALA A 217 -25.18 -34.52 -19.06
CA ALA A 217 -24.09 -34.01 -18.26
C ALA A 217 -23.82 -32.51 -18.50
N ILE A 218 -23.98 -32.05 -19.78
CA ILE A 218 -23.90 -30.62 -20.11
C ILE A 218 -25.01 -29.85 -19.39
N ASP A 219 -26.24 -30.34 -19.43
CA ASP A 219 -27.37 -29.65 -18.78
C ASP A 219 -27.17 -29.55 -17.28
N LYS A 220 -26.70 -30.63 -16.63
CA LYS A 220 -26.34 -30.62 -15.21
C LYS A 220 -25.14 -29.69 -14.90
N ALA A 221 -24.16 -29.60 -15.82
CA ALA A 221 -23.05 -28.67 -15.66
C ALA A 221 -23.53 -27.22 -15.77
N LEU A 222 -24.44 -26.91 -16.71
CA LEU A 222 -25.06 -25.61 -16.83
C LEU A 222 -25.89 -25.20 -15.61
N GLU A 223 -26.52 -26.16 -14.92
CA GLU A 223 -27.19 -25.91 -13.66
C GLU A 223 -26.21 -25.52 -12.53
N ARG A 224 -25.00 -26.06 -12.53
CA ARG A 224 -23.95 -25.76 -11.55
C ARG A 224 -23.15 -24.50 -11.90
N GLU A 225 -22.81 -24.37 -13.17
CA GLU A 225 -21.98 -23.27 -13.70
C GLU A 225 -22.90 -22.20 -14.31
N LYS A 226 -23.56 -21.42 -13.45
CA LYS A 226 -24.59 -20.41 -13.82
C LYS A 226 -24.13 -19.34 -14.81
N HIS A 227 -22.82 -19.19 -14.99
CA HIS A 227 -22.22 -18.22 -15.92
C HIS A 227 -22.21 -18.69 -17.37
N PHE A 228 -22.52 -19.96 -17.59
CA PHE A 228 -22.65 -20.53 -18.94
C PHE A 228 -24.11 -20.79 -19.27
N HIS A 229 -24.44 -20.63 -20.54
CA HIS A 229 -25.75 -20.95 -21.06
C HIS A 229 -25.65 -21.59 -22.44
N ARG A 230 -26.63 -22.42 -22.78
CA ARG A 230 -26.73 -23.03 -24.10
C ARG A 230 -27.16 -21.97 -25.12
N ALA A 231 -26.40 -21.80 -26.20
CA ALA A 231 -26.82 -20.99 -27.34
C ALA A 231 -27.58 -21.83 -28.35
N SER A 232 -28.32 -21.20 -29.23
CA SER A 232 -29.07 -21.89 -30.33
C SER A 232 -28.09 -22.72 -31.17
N CYS A 233 -28.39 -24.01 -31.33
CA CYS A 233 -27.61 -24.94 -32.18
C CYS A 233 -27.92 -24.75 -33.66
N GLN A 234 -26.88 -24.81 -34.48
CA GLN A 234 -27.01 -24.83 -35.94
C GLN A 234 -26.98 -26.27 -36.55
N SER A 235 -26.64 -27.28 -35.76
CA SER A 235 -26.63 -28.68 -36.20
C SER A 235 -26.94 -29.63 -35.03
N ASN A 236 -27.43 -30.85 -35.36
CA ASN A 236 -27.73 -31.89 -34.37
C ASN A 236 -26.47 -32.52 -33.72
N ASP A 237 -25.26 -32.14 -34.15
CA ASP A 237 -24.01 -32.80 -33.78
C ASP A 237 -23.05 -31.90 -33.00
N SER A 238 -23.44 -30.63 -32.78
CA SER A 238 -22.61 -29.67 -32.04
C SER A 238 -23.46 -28.83 -31.09
N ILE A 239 -22.96 -28.65 -29.86
CA ILE A 239 -23.61 -27.85 -28.82
C ILE A 239 -22.76 -26.60 -28.58
N ARG A 240 -23.34 -25.45 -28.84
CA ARG A 240 -22.69 -24.17 -28.55
C ARG A 240 -23.01 -23.72 -27.16
N ILE A 241 -21.95 -23.49 -26.37
CA ILE A 241 -22.01 -22.95 -25.04
C ILE A 241 -21.49 -21.51 -25.07
N LYS A 242 -22.21 -20.57 -24.46
CA LYS A 242 -21.80 -19.17 -24.32
C LYS A 242 -21.59 -18.87 -22.84
N HIS A 243 -20.55 -18.13 -22.56
CA HIS A 243 -20.32 -17.52 -21.27
C HIS A 243 -21.00 -16.15 -21.21
N GLN A 244 -21.49 -15.74 -20.05
CA GLN A 244 -22.17 -14.45 -19.88
C GLN A 244 -21.32 -13.23 -20.25
N MET A 245 -20.00 -13.37 -20.28
CA MET A 245 -19.07 -12.34 -20.75
C MET A 245 -18.98 -12.23 -22.28
N GLY A 246 -19.78 -12.97 -23.05
CA GLY A 246 -19.89 -12.84 -24.50
C GLY A 246 -19.06 -13.80 -25.35
N TRP A 247 -18.07 -14.50 -24.78
CA TRP A 247 -17.31 -15.54 -25.47
C TRP A 247 -18.00 -16.91 -25.37
N GLY A 248 -17.58 -17.84 -26.18
CA GLY A 248 -18.16 -19.18 -26.16
C GLY A 248 -17.31 -20.22 -26.89
N PHE A 249 -17.73 -21.47 -26.78
CA PHE A 249 -17.08 -22.60 -27.41
C PHE A 249 -18.11 -23.60 -27.91
N VAL A 250 -17.66 -24.49 -28.76
CA VAL A 250 -18.50 -25.55 -29.38
C VAL A 250 -18.04 -26.89 -28.83
N ILE A 251 -18.99 -27.71 -28.37
CA ILE A 251 -18.77 -29.12 -28.03
C ILE A 251 -19.21 -29.99 -29.19
N GLU A 252 -18.31 -30.81 -29.69
CA GLU A 252 -18.52 -31.69 -30.87
C GLU A 252 -18.10 -33.14 -30.58
N ALA A 253 -18.75 -34.10 -31.27
CA ALA A 253 -18.30 -35.47 -31.30
C ALA A 253 -17.13 -35.61 -32.29
N ASN A 254 -16.08 -36.31 -31.87
CA ASN A 254 -14.96 -36.65 -32.77
C ASN A 254 -15.41 -37.75 -33.76
N ARG A 255 -15.75 -37.36 -34.99
CA ARG A 255 -16.21 -38.29 -36.04
C ARG A 255 -15.13 -38.82 -36.97
N LYS A 256 -13.92 -38.24 -36.93
CA LYS A 256 -12.79 -38.69 -37.78
C LYS A 256 -11.47 -38.52 -37.03
N GLN A 257 -10.63 -39.53 -37.14
CA GLN A 257 -9.21 -39.49 -36.76
C GLN A 257 -8.37 -38.62 -37.73
N ASP A 258 -8.88 -37.47 -38.12
CA ASP A 258 -8.00 -36.51 -38.76
C ASP A 258 -7.12 -35.90 -37.65
N LYS A 259 -5.82 -35.89 -37.90
CA LYS A 259 -4.80 -35.32 -37.07
C LYS A 259 -5.18 -33.86 -36.78
N LEU A 260 -6.08 -33.66 -35.83
CA LEU A 260 -6.25 -32.36 -35.22
C LEU A 260 -4.89 -31.98 -34.63
N GLN A 261 -4.35 -30.87 -35.07
CA GLN A 261 -3.15 -30.32 -34.50
C GLN A 261 -3.37 -30.28 -32.99
N HIS A 262 -2.50 -30.96 -32.27
CA HIS A 262 -2.61 -31.12 -30.82
C HIS A 262 -3.09 -29.84 -30.14
N VAL A 263 -4.00 -30.01 -29.20
CA VAL A 263 -4.20 -29.07 -28.09
C VAL A 263 -2.87 -28.42 -27.79
N SER A 264 -2.83 -27.12 -27.79
CA SER A 264 -1.55 -26.49 -27.54
C SER A 264 -0.99 -27.06 -26.24
N GLU A 265 0.21 -27.64 -26.30
CA GLU A 265 0.89 -28.31 -25.16
C GLU A 265 0.78 -27.53 -23.85
N TRP A 266 0.53 -26.22 -23.92
CA TRP A 266 0.42 -25.38 -22.75
C TRP A 266 -0.90 -25.56 -21.98
N VAL A 267 -2.02 -25.97 -22.62
CA VAL A 267 -3.29 -26.26 -21.93
C VAL A 267 -3.15 -27.53 -21.08
N GLU A 268 -2.48 -28.56 -21.60
CA GLU A 268 -2.12 -29.76 -20.82
C GLU A 268 -1.16 -29.41 -19.67
N LYS A 269 -0.29 -28.43 -19.87
CA LYS A 269 0.71 -27.96 -18.91
C LYS A 269 0.15 -26.97 -17.90
N LEU A 270 -1.02 -26.40 -18.11
CA LEU A 270 -1.83 -25.72 -17.11
C LEU A 270 -2.47 -26.72 -16.12
N ASP A 271 -2.60 -27.98 -16.46
CA ASP A 271 -3.05 -29.00 -15.51
C ASP A 271 -1.99 -29.19 -14.40
N PRO A 272 -2.28 -28.90 -13.12
CA PRO A 272 -1.33 -29.11 -12.04
C PRO A 272 -0.97 -30.58 -11.85
N LEU A 273 -1.80 -31.50 -12.37
CA LEU A 273 -1.58 -32.93 -12.30
C LEU A 273 -0.64 -33.45 -13.40
N ALA A 274 -0.33 -32.65 -14.43
CA ALA A 274 0.66 -33.00 -15.43
C ALA A 274 2.05 -32.90 -14.82
N SER A 275 2.67 -34.03 -14.50
CA SER A 275 4.02 -34.12 -13.93
C SER A 275 5.05 -33.45 -14.81
N SER A 276 5.69 -32.40 -14.30
CA SER A 276 6.78 -31.67 -14.95
C SER A 276 8.10 -32.38 -14.70
N SER A 277 8.58 -33.16 -15.64
CA SER A 277 9.98 -33.61 -15.63
C SER A 277 10.87 -32.58 -16.36
N GLY A 278 11.81 -31.97 -15.62
CA GLY A 278 12.90 -31.18 -16.17
C GLY A 278 12.60 -29.69 -16.41
N ASN A 279 13.38 -28.80 -15.82
CA ASN A 279 13.28 -27.33 -15.85
C ASN A 279 12.19 -26.70 -14.97
N ALA A 280 11.96 -27.23 -13.79
CA ALA A 280 10.99 -26.70 -12.83
C ALA A 280 11.30 -25.24 -12.43
N VAL A 281 10.29 -24.40 -12.41
CA VAL A 281 10.33 -23.08 -11.81
C VAL A 281 10.31 -23.23 -10.29
N LEU A 282 11.33 -22.73 -9.60
CA LEU A 282 11.53 -22.88 -8.16
C LEU A 282 10.99 -21.69 -7.37
N SER A 283 10.78 -20.54 -8.02
CA SER A 283 10.42 -19.29 -7.33
C SER A 283 9.41 -18.45 -8.09
N ASP A 284 8.77 -17.55 -7.36
CA ASP A 284 8.07 -16.38 -7.89
C ASP A 284 8.81 -15.12 -7.40
N LEU A 285 9.18 -14.25 -8.33
CA LEU A 285 10.04 -13.09 -8.04
C LEU A 285 9.30 -11.75 -8.10
N HIS A 286 7.97 -11.79 -8.35
CA HIS A 286 7.12 -10.61 -8.38
C HIS A 286 5.76 -10.94 -7.78
N LEU A 287 5.55 -10.54 -6.53
CA LEU A 287 4.26 -10.66 -5.85
C LEU A 287 4.10 -9.64 -4.72
N HIS A 288 2.85 -9.37 -4.39
CA HIS A 288 2.42 -8.37 -3.42
C HIS A 288 1.78 -9.00 -2.19
N THR A 289 1.89 -8.28 -1.07
CA THR A 289 1.29 -8.67 0.21
C THR A 289 0.39 -7.56 0.74
N ALA A 290 -0.22 -7.79 1.90
CA ALA A 290 -1.05 -6.78 2.57
C ALA A 290 -0.25 -5.54 3.03
N TRP A 291 1.04 -5.50 2.79
CA TRP A 291 1.85 -4.30 3.02
C TRP A 291 1.62 -3.23 1.95
N SER A 292 1.29 -3.61 0.72
CA SER A 292 0.81 -2.70 -0.32
C SER A 292 -0.65 -2.99 -0.67
N ASP A 293 -0.93 -3.52 -1.84
CA ASP A 293 -2.27 -3.79 -2.35
C ASP A 293 -2.62 -5.28 -2.43
N GLY A 294 -1.70 -6.15 -2.05
CA GLY A 294 -2.01 -7.57 -1.91
C GLY A 294 -2.99 -7.86 -0.75
N ASN A 295 -3.68 -8.97 -0.85
CA ASN A 295 -4.73 -9.37 0.10
C ASN A 295 -4.25 -10.31 1.21
N ALA A 296 -3.03 -10.85 1.09
CA ALA A 296 -2.54 -11.91 1.98
C ALA A 296 -1.32 -11.48 2.79
N SER A 297 -1.18 -12.05 3.99
CA SER A 297 0.04 -11.91 4.76
C SER A 297 1.20 -12.68 4.11
N VAL A 298 2.44 -12.33 4.45
CA VAL A 298 3.62 -13.06 3.99
C VAL A 298 3.54 -14.56 4.34
N ASN A 299 3.10 -14.91 5.54
CA ASN A 299 2.94 -16.29 5.95
C ASN A 299 1.88 -17.03 5.12
N THR A 300 0.77 -16.36 4.83
CA THR A 300 -0.28 -16.91 3.98
C THR A 300 0.22 -17.13 2.56
N MET A 301 1.00 -16.18 2.01
CA MET A 301 1.64 -16.33 0.70
C MET A 301 2.68 -17.45 0.71
N ALA A 302 3.47 -17.61 1.78
CA ALA A 302 4.44 -18.68 1.92
C ALA A 302 3.80 -20.07 1.90
N VAL A 303 2.67 -20.24 2.60
CA VAL A 303 1.90 -21.50 2.58
C VAL A 303 1.39 -21.79 1.17
N ALA A 304 0.85 -20.78 0.49
CA ALA A 304 0.36 -20.92 -0.88
C ALA A 304 1.48 -21.23 -1.87
N ALA A 305 2.63 -20.58 -1.74
CA ALA A 305 3.80 -20.80 -2.58
C ALA A 305 4.30 -22.25 -2.48
N VAL A 306 4.50 -22.75 -1.25
CA VAL A 306 4.91 -24.13 -1.02
C VAL A 306 3.86 -25.13 -1.54
N SER A 307 2.57 -24.86 -1.30
CA SER A 307 1.47 -25.69 -1.80
C SER A 307 1.39 -25.72 -3.33
N SER A 308 1.86 -24.69 -4.02
CA SER A 308 1.96 -24.61 -5.47
C SER A 308 3.29 -25.11 -6.06
N GLY A 309 4.14 -25.73 -5.21
CA GLY A 309 5.41 -26.35 -5.61
C GLY A 309 6.63 -25.42 -5.63
N LEU A 310 6.46 -24.14 -5.25
CA LEU A 310 7.58 -23.21 -5.15
C LEU A 310 8.46 -23.53 -3.94
N LYS A 311 9.77 -23.26 -4.05
CA LYS A 311 10.74 -23.44 -2.99
C LYS A 311 11.01 -22.18 -2.21
N TYR A 312 10.87 -21.01 -2.84
CA TYR A 312 11.02 -19.69 -2.27
C TYR A 312 10.29 -18.65 -3.12
N PHE A 313 10.20 -17.43 -2.64
CA PHE A 313 9.64 -16.31 -3.39
C PHE A 313 10.22 -14.97 -2.93
N ALA A 314 9.99 -13.91 -3.70
CA ALA A 314 10.30 -12.54 -3.32
C ALA A 314 9.03 -11.79 -2.94
N VAL A 315 9.05 -11.04 -1.84
CA VAL A 315 8.04 -10.02 -1.53
C VAL A 315 8.49 -8.74 -2.20
N THR A 316 7.70 -8.24 -3.13
CA THR A 316 8.01 -7.06 -3.96
C THR A 316 6.87 -6.04 -3.90
N ASP A 317 6.42 -5.73 -2.69
CA ASP A 317 5.38 -4.73 -2.48
C ASP A 317 5.75 -3.39 -3.12
N HIS A 318 4.74 -2.67 -3.62
CA HIS A 318 4.93 -1.40 -4.32
C HIS A 318 5.66 -0.35 -3.49
N SER A 319 6.47 0.46 -4.15
CA SER A 319 7.04 1.67 -3.59
C SER A 319 6.03 2.82 -3.55
N ARG A 320 6.38 3.89 -2.85
CA ARG A 320 5.44 4.96 -2.43
C ARG A 320 4.74 5.72 -3.56
N SER A 321 5.31 5.81 -4.76
CA SER A 321 4.67 6.53 -5.88
C SER A 321 3.35 5.87 -6.31
N SER A 322 3.20 4.61 -6.04
CA SER A 322 1.97 3.83 -6.25
C SER A 322 0.93 4.13 -5.15
N LYS A 323 0.39 5.36 -5.14
CA LYS A 323 -0.51 5.87 -4.08
C LYS A 323 -1.80 5.07 -3.93
N LEU A 324 -2.40 4.67 -5.04
CA LEU A 324 -3.64 3.88 -5.03
C LEU A 324 -3.43 2.49 -4.44
N GLN A 325 -2.24 1.95 -4.59
CA GLN A 325 -1.82 0.66 -4.10
C GLN A 325 -1.30 0.71 -2.65
N GLY A 326 -1.19 1.89 -2.04
CA GLY A 326 -0.70 2.05 -0.68
C GLY A 326 0.80 1.72 -0.56
N GLY A 327 1.59 2.13 -1.54
CA GLY A 327 3.00 1.80 -1.66
C GLY A 327 3.87 2.21 -0.47
N LEU A 328 4.94 1.44 -0.27
CA LEU A 328 5.82 1.52 0.89
C LEU A 328 6.73 2.74 0.84
N THR A 329 6.70 3.53 1.90
CA THR A 329 7.75 4.52 2.18
C THR A 329 8.98 3.83 2.77
N PRO A 330 10.17 4.46 2.75
CA PRO A 330 11.37 3.88 3.35
C PRO A 330 11.17 3.35 4.78
N PRO A 331 10.51 4.08 5.71
CA PRO A 331 10.26 3.53 7.05
C PRO A 331 9.38 2.28 7.02
N LEU A 332 8.37 2.23 6.15
CA LEU A 332 7.47 1.08 6.03
C LEU A 332 8.20 -0.14 5.45
N TRP A 333 9.05 0.07 4.44
CA TRP A 333 9.87 -1.00 3.86
C TRP A 333 10.82 -1.61 4.90
N LEU A 334 11.51 -0.79 5.69
CA LEU A 334 12.37 -1.26 6.79
C LEU A 334 11.59 -2.08 7.84
N ARG A 335 10.37 -1.67 8.13
CA ARG A 335 9.50 -2.38 9.08
C ARG A 335 8.96 -3.68 8.51
N GLN A 336 8.71 -3.73 7.20
CA GLN A 336 8.39 -4.97 6.51
C GLN A 336 9.54 -5.97 6.65
N ALA A 337 10.80 -5.56 6.46
CA ALA A 337 11.97 -6.41 6.67
C ALA A 337 11.98 -7.05 8.07
N ASN A 338 11.68 -6.25 9.10
CA ASN A 338 11.57 -6.76 10.46
C ASN A 338 10.39 -7.73 10.63
N ALA A 339 9.23 -7.41 10.04
CA ALA A 339 8.06 -8.28 10.09
C ALA A 339 8.34 -9.64 9.43
N LEU A 340 9.07 -9.66 8.30
CA LEU A 340 9.53 -10.88 7.64
C LEU A 340 10.40 -11.73 8.54
N THR A 341 11.38 -11.12 9.22
CA THR A 341 12.26 -11.81 10.18
C THR A 341 11.48 -12.44 11.34
N LEU A 342 10.47 -11.74 11.84
CA LEU A 342 9.62 -12.23 12.95
C LEU A 342 8.59 -13.27 12.51
N ALA A 343 8.13 -13.20 11.28
CA ALA A 343 7.09 -14.08 10.74
C ALA A 343 7.57 -15.54 10.59
N LYS A 344 8.88 -15.76 10.39
CA LYS A 344 9.50 -17.09 10.17
C LYS A 344 8.69 -17.92 9.17
N PRO A 345 8.57 -17.46 7.92
CA PRO A 345 7.80 -18.17 6.91
C PRO A 345 8.32 -19.58 6.70
N ILE A 346 7.45 -20.49 6.24
CA ILE A 346 7.76 -21.92 6.05
C ILE A 346 8.73 -22.21 4.90
N CYS A 347 9.05 -21.23 4.07
CA CYS A 347 10.07 -21.29 3.01
C CYS A 347 10.89 -20.00 3.01
N PRO A 348 12.08 -19.99 2.40
CA PRO A 348 12.88 -18.79 2.24
C PRO A 348 12.12 -17.68 1.48
N VAL A 349 12.29 -16.45 1.92
CA VAL A 349 11.66 -15.25 1.33
C VAL A 349 12.73 -14.20 1.08
N LEU A 350 12.81 -13.68 -0.15
CA LEU A 350 13.61 -12.51 -0.47
C LEU A 350 12.83 -11.25 -0.12
N HIS A 351 13.45 -10.33 0.61
CA HIS A 351 12.89 -9.01 0.87
C HIS A 351 13.27 -8.07 -0.25
N GLY A 352 12.38 -7.92 -1.20
CA GLY A 352 12.52 -7.05 -2.37
C GLY A 352 11.62 -5.82 -2.30
N VAL A 353 11.44 -5.22 -3.46
CA VAL A 353 10.53 -4.09 -3.69
C VAL A 353 10.21 -3.99 -5.18
N GLU A 354 8.98 -3.67 -5.51
CA GLU A 354 8.64 -3.13 -6.82
C GLU A 354 8.75 -1.59 -6.75
N VAL A 355 9.87 -1.07 -7.32
CA VAL A 355 10.19 0.36 -7.31
C VAL A 355 9.68 1.03 -8.57
N ASP A 356 9.02 2.18 -8.41
CA ASP A 356 8.50 2.97 -9.53
C ASP A 356 9.63 3.74 -10.22
N ILE A 357 9.69 3.67 -11.55
CA ILE A 357 10.57 4.48 -12.38
C ILE A 357 9.87 5.82 -12.63
N LEU A 358 10.39 6.90 -12.07
CA LEU A 358 9.83 8.23 -12.20
C LEU A 358 9.97 8.78 -13.63
N LYS A 359 9.32 9.90 -13.93
CA LYS A 359 9.31 10.49 -15.28
C LYS A 359 10.71 10.78 -15.82
N ASP A 360 11.64 11.15 -14.97
CA ASP A 360 13.04 11.44 -15.29
C ASP A 360 13.97 10.22 -15.33
N GLY A 361 13.42 9.01 -15.14
CA GLY A 361 14.16 7.75 -15.09
C GLY A 361 14.75 7.42 -13.72
N THR A 362 14.63 8.29 -12.73
CA THR A 362 15.07 8.02 -11.37
C THR A 362 14.11 7.04 -10.67
N LEU A 363 14.61 6.35 -9.65
CA LEU A 363 13.82 5.41 -8.84
C LEU A 363 13.24 6.13 -7.63
N ASP A 364 12.01 5.83 -7.26
CA ASP A 364 11.29 6.54 -6.19
C ASP A 364 11.67 6.13 -4.76
N LEU A 365 12.71 5.32 -4.60
CA LEU A 365 13.34 4.99 -3.32
C LEU A 365 14.83 5.32 -3.34
N PRO A 366 15.42 5.65 -2.18
CA PRO A 366 16.84 5.95 -2.08
C PRO A 366 17.74 4.80 -2.55
N HIS A 367 18.80 5.11 -3.27
CA HIS A 367 19.77 4.11 -3.79
C HIS A 367 20.37 3.22 -2.70
N SER A 368 20.68 3.78 -1.54
CA SER A 368 21.21 3.04 -0.40
C SER A 368 20.25 1.98 0.13
N LEU A 369 18.94 2.30 0.14
CA LEU A 369 17.91 1.35 0.51
C LEU A 369 17.76 0.26 -0.55
N LEU A 370 17.70 0.64 -1.84
CA LEU A 370 17.61 -0.31 -2.95
C LEU A 370 18.83 -1.24 -3.00
N SER A 371 20.02 -0.74 -2.68
CA SER A 371 21.24 -1.56 -2.59
C SER A 371 21.18 -2.59 -1.46
N ALA A 372 20.44 -2.32 -0.39
CA ALA A 372 20.22 -3.24 0.72
C ALA A 372 19.10 -4.27 0.46
N ALA A 373 18.24 -4.06 -0.53
CA ALA A 373 17.19 -5.00 -0.89
C ALA A 373 17.78 -6.30 -1.48
N ASP A 374 17.19 -7.44 -1.12
CA ASP A 374 17.57 -8.73 -1.72
C ASP A 374 17.30 -8.78 -3.21
N LEU A 375 16.23 -8.11 -3.67
CA LEU A 375 15.80 -8.04 -5.06
C LEU A 375 15.14 -6.69 -5.35
N VAL A 376 15.46 -6.06 -6.47
CA VAL A 376 14.84 -4.82 -6.94
C VAL A 376 14.17 -5.08 -8.28
N VAL A 377 12.85 -4.99 -8.28
CA VAL A 377 11.99 -5.06 -9.45
C VAL A 377 11.59 -3.63 -9.79
N ALA A 378 11.86 -3.14 -10.99
CA ALA A 378 11.56 -1.77 -11.39
C ALA A 378 10.48 -1.73 -12.47
N SER A 379 9.51 -0.85 -12.31
CA SER A 379 8.34 -0.76 -13.18
C SER A 379 7.95 0.67 -13.50
N VAL A 380 7.18 0.87 -14.57
CA VAL A 380 6.57 2.15 -14.93
C VAL A 380 5.05 2.03 -14.84
N HIS A 381 4.43 2.71 -13.87
CA HIS A 381 2.98 2.69 -13.71
C HIS A 381 2.27 3.88 -14.34
N SER A 382 2.97 4.99 -14.54
CA SER A 382 2.35 6.25 -14.99
C SER A 382 3.28 7.09 -15.86
N ASN A 383 2.71 8.12 -16.48
CA ASN A 383 3.44 9.15 -17.23
C ASN A 383 4.26 8.64 -18.42
N TRP A 384 3.73 7.64 -19.13
CA TRP A 384 4.26 7.31 -20.45
C TRP A 384 3.99 8.46 -21.40
N GLU A 385 4.99 8.79 -22.23
CA GLU A 385 4.92 9.81 -23.26
C GLU A 385 4.66 9.19 -24.65
N ASP A 386 4.22 10.02 -25.61
CA ASP A 386 4.07 9.57 -26.99
C ASP A 386 5.44 9.46 -27.70
N ASP A 387 6.47 10.16 -27.16
CA ASP A 387 7.82 10.13 -27.67
C ASP A 387 8.58 8.87 -27.24
N ALA A 388 8.91 8.05 -28.23
CA ALA A 388 9.69 6.83 -28.02
C ALA A 388 11.08 7.10 -27.45
N ARG A 389 11.73 8.24 -27.80
CA ARG A 389 13.06 8.56 -27.30
C ARG A 389 13.01 8.87 -25.80
N ALA A 390 12.06 9.70 -25.37
CA ALA A 390 11.88 10.03 -23.96
C ALA A 390 11.59 8.79 -23.11
N ASN A 391 10.71 7.91 -23.57
CA ASN A 391 10.42 6.65 -22.89
C ASN A 391 11.63 5.73 -22.82
N THR A 392 12.41 5.65 -23.91
CA THR A 392 13.63 4.83 -23.95
C THR A 392 14.67 5.36 -22.98
N ASP A 393 14.95 6.67 -23.01
CA ASP A 393 15.91 7.31 -22.12
C ASP A 393 15.53 7.13 -20.65
N ARG A 394 14.24 7.19 -20.32
CA ARG A 394 13.69 6.89 -18.99
C ARG A 394 14.04 5.48 -18.51
N LEU A 395 13.85 4.47 -19.36
CA LEU A 395 14.18 3.09 -19.00
C LEU A 395 15.68 2.86 -18.90
N LEU A 396 16.47 3.46 -19.83
CA LEU A 396 17.93 3.36 -19.81
C LEU A 396 18.52 3.96 -18.53
N GLU A 397 18.03 5.14 -18.09
CA GLU A 397 18.45 5.77 -16.84
C GLU A 397 18.20 4.85 -15.63
N ALA A 398 17.01 4.24 -15.54
CA ALA A 398 16.69 3.31 -14.49
C ALA A 398 17.60 2.08 -14.49
N ILE A 399 17.86 1.47 -15.65
CA ILE A 399 18.77 0.32 -15.80
C ILE A 399 20.19 0.70 -15.38
N GLU A 400 20.67 1.87 -15.83
CA GLU A 400 22.01 2.38 -15.52
C GLU A 400 22.17 2.91 -14.09
N SER A 401 21.08 2.98 -13.31
CA SER A 401 21.17 3.25 -11.88
C SER A 401 22.04 2.20 -11.15
N GLY A 402 22.11 0.98 -11.70
CA GLY A 402 22.84 -0.15 -11.14
C GLY A 402 22.07 -0.91 -10.05
N CYS A 403 20.93 -0.39 -9.58
CA CYS A 403 20.13 -1.01 -8.53
C CYS A 403 19.11 -2.03 -9.05
N VAL A 404 18.62 -1.87 -10.28
CA VAL A 404 17.54 -2.68 -10.84
C VAL A 404 18.04 -4.09 -11.17
N ASP A 405 17.34 -5.11 -10.68
CA ASP A 405 17.62 -6.53 -10.99
C ASP A 405 16.66 -7.09 -12.03
N ILE A 406 15.40 -6.66 -12.01
CA ILE A 406 14.35 -7.07 -12.95
C ILE A 406 13.63 -5.81 -13.44
N LEU A 407 13.46 -5.67 -14.75
CA LEU A 407 12.58 -4.71 -15.37
C LEU A 407 11.19 -5.35 -15.55
N ALA A 408 10.22 -4.94 -14.72
CA ALA A 408 8.91 -5.56 -14.64
C ALA A 408 7.93 -5.00 -15.65
N HIS A 409 7.03 -5.86 -16.17
CA HIS A 409 6.00 -5.53 -17.16
C HIS A 409 6.41 -4.33 -18.04
N PRO A 410 7.52 -4.50 -18.79
CA PRO A 410 8.29 -3.40 -19.37
C PRO A 410 7.48 -2.52 -20.31
N THR A 411 6.52 -3.12 -21.03
CA THR A 411 5.73 -2.39 -22.04
C THR A 411 4.54 -1.69 -21.42
N SER A 412 4.23 -1.99 -20.14
CA SER A 412 3.00 -1.54 -19.48
C SER A 412 1.72 -1.84 -20.27
N ALA A 413 1.76 -2.86 -21.14
CA ALA A 413 0.59 -3.32 -21.89
C ALA A 413 -0.54 -3.75 -20.93
N VAL A 414 -1.77 -3.61 -21.38
CA VAL A 414 -2.96 -4.11 -20.69
C VAL A 414 -3.82 -4.84 -21.72
N VAL A 415 -4.19 -6.07 -21.41
CA VAL A 415 -4.96 -6.96 -22.30
C VAL A 415 -6.32 -7.33 -21.70
N GLY A 416 -6.88 -6.40 -20.96
CA GLY A 416 -8.13 -6.55 -20.22
C GLY A 416 -7.89 -6.27 -18.72
N THR A 417 -8.86 -5.62 -18.10
CA THR A 417 -8.81 -5.35 -16.66
C THR A 417 -10.02 -5.97 -15.98
N PRO A 418 -9.95 -6.25 -14.66
CA PRO A 418 -11.15 -6.54 -13.92
C PRO A 418 -12.18 -5.43 -14.12
N GLY A 419 -13.41 -5.80 -14.46
CA GLY A 419 -14.48 -4.86 -14.78
C GLY A 419 -14.44 -4.23 -16.18
N ALA A 420 -13.38 -4.40 -16.96
CA ALA A 420 -13.28 -3.95 -18.36
C ALA A 420 -12.44 -4.94 -19.18
N PRO A 421 -12.94 -6.18 -19.42
CA PRO A 421 -12.16 -7.23 -20.05
C PRO A 421 -11.75 -6.91 -21.49
N ASP A 422 -12.49 -6.03 -22.18
CA ASP A 422 -12.16 -5.56 -23.54
C ASP A 422 -11.16 -4.40 -23.56
N TYR A 423 -10.76 -3.88 -22.39
CA TYR A 423 -9.81 -2.78 -22.32
C TYR A 423 -8.42 -3.26 -22.72
N VAL A 424 -7.92 -2.73 -23.83
CA VAL A 424 -6.57 -3.03 -24.31
C VAL A 424 -5.76 -1.75 -24.36
N ARG A 425 -4.57 -1.79 -23.79
CA ARG A 425 -3.55 -0.75 -23.95
C ARG A 425 -2.36 -1.38 -24.64
N SER A 426 -2.03 -0.85 -25.82
CA SER A 426 -0.85 -1.27 -26.58
C SER A 426 0.43 -1.10 -25.78
N PRO A 427 1.49 -1.87 -26.08
CA PRO A 427 2.82 -1.65 -25.56
C PRO A 427 3.26 -0.19 -25.72
N ALA A 428 3.97 0.32 -24.72
CA ALA A 428 4.54 1.66 -24.78
C ALA A 428 5.46 1.82 -26.01
N ASN A 429 5.45 3.01 -26.57
CA ASN A 429 6.33 3.35 -27.70
C ASN A 429 7.77 3.53 -27.18
N VAL A 430 8.64 2.56 -27.48
CA VAL A 430 10.02 2.49 -26.98
C VAL A 430 10.92 1.84 -28.03
N TYR A 431 12.17 2.25 -28.14
CA TYR A 431 13.19 1.58 -28.94
C TYR A 431 13.68 0.32 -28.20
N TRP A 432 12.92 -0.75 -28.29
CA TRP A 432 13.13 -1.99 -27.51
C TRP A 432 14.47 -2.65 -27.75
N ASP A 433 15.10 -2.49 -28.91
CA ASP A 433 16.46 -2.99 -29.17
C ASP A 433 17.46 -2.38 -28.22
N GLU A 434 17.44 -1.06 -28.07
CA GLU A 434 18.36 -0.34 -27.19
C GLU A 434 18.15 -0.76 -25.71
N VAL A 435 16.89 -0.93 -25.31
CA VAL A 435 16.56 -1.37 -23.94
C VAL A 435 17.05 -2.79 -23.68
N PHE A 436 16.80 -3.72 -24.61
CA PHE A 436 17.23 -5.11 -24.43
C PHE A 436 18.75 -5.27 -24.47
N GLU A 437 19.45 -4.56 -25.38
CA GLU A 437 20.91 -4.51 -25.37
C GLU A 437 21.46 -4.03 -24.03
N ARG A 438 20.81 -2.98 -23.47
CA ARG A 438 21.22 -2.44 -22.18
C ARG A 438 20.91 -3.43 -21.04
N CYS A 439 19.75 -4.07 -21.03
CA CYS A 439 19.41 -5.12 -20.07
C CYS A 439 20.41 -6.28 -20.11
N ALA A 440 20.77 -6.75 -21.28
CA ALA A 440 21.77 -7.82 -21.45
C ALA A 440 23.15 -7.41 -20.92
N LEU A 441 23.63 -6.20 -21.30
CA LEU A 441 24.94 -5.67 -20.87
C LEU A 441 25.00 -5.48 -19.34
N TRP A 442 23.94 -4.89 -18.75
CA TRP A 442 23.86 -4.58 -17.33
C TRP A 442 23.37 -5.76 -16.50
N ARG A 443 23.09 -6.90 -17.13
CA ARG A 443 22.54 -8.10 -16.47
C ARG A 443 21.27 -7.77 -15.68
N VAL A 444 20.38 -7.01 -16.26
CA VAL A 444 19.03 -6.79 -15.75
C VAL A 444 18.11 -7.77 -16.45
N ALA A 445 17.34 -8.53 -15.68
CA ALA A 445 16.38 -9.46 -16.26
C ALA A 445 15.16 -8.72 -16.78
N VAL A 446 14.61 -9.21 -17.90
CA VAL A 446 13.34 -8.72 -18.44
C VAL A 446 12.23 -9.64 -17.95
N GLU A 447 11.17 -9.06 -17.39
CA GLU A 447 10.06 -9.85 -16.87
C GLU A 447 9.14 -10.34 -17.98
N LEU A 448 8.71 -11.57 -17.85
CA LEU A 448 7.51 -12.13 -18.44
C LEU A 448 6.41 -12.12 -17.36
N ASN A 449 5.64 -11.03 -17.31
CA ASN A 449 4.57 -10.85 -16.35
C ASN A 449 3.34 -11.65 -16.78
N CYS A 450 2.93 -12.55 -15.93
CA CYS A 450 1.86 -13.52 -16.20
C CYS A 450 0.51 -13.10 -15.61
N PHE A 451 0.41 -11.87 -15.05
CA PHE A 451 -0.88 -11.40 -14.58
C PHE A 451 -1.82 -11.24 -15.75
N PRO A 452 -3.01 -11.88 -15.73
CA PRO A 452 -3.88 -11.98 -16.91
C PRO A 452 -4.31 -10.65 -17.52
N SER A 453 -4.33 -9.57 -16.72
CA SER A 453 -4.62 -8.23 -17.26
C SER A 453 -3.42 -7.59 -17.97
N ARG A 454 -2.22 -8.15 -17.83
CA ARG A 454 -1.00 -7.61 -18.44
C ARG A 454 -0.49 -8.49 -19.57
N LEU A 455 -0.11 -9.73 -19.25
CA LEU A 455 0.57 -10.64 -20.19
C LEU A 455 1.72 -9.91 -20.92
N ASP A 456 2.60 -9.33 -20.12
CA ASP A 456 3.70 -8.47 -20.57
C ASP A 456 5.02 -9.18 -20.23
N LEU A 457 5.76 -9.54 -21.16
CA LEU A 457 6.14 -9.07 -22.47
C LEU A 457 5.37 -9.79 -23.59
N PRO A 458 4.85 -9.10 -24.63
CA PRO A 458 4.31 -9.74 -25.81
C PRO A 458 5.33 -10.67 -26.48
N LEU A 459 4.87 -11.79 -27.04
CA LEU A 459 5.76 -12.87 -27.52
C LEU A 459 6.82 -12.40 -28.53
N HIS A 460 6.49 -11.47 -29.42
CA HIS A 460 7.46 -10.94 -30.40
C HIS A 460 8.60 -10.17 -29.69
N LEU A 461 8.30 -9.42 -28.62
CA LEU A 461 9.32 -8.73 -27.83
C LEU A 461 10.08 -9.70 -26.93
N LEU A 462 9.40 -10.72 -26.37
CA LEU A 462 10.06 -11.76 -25.59
C LEU A 462 11.09 -12.52 -26.44
N ARG A 463 10.75 -12.93 -27.69
CA ARG A 463 11.69 -13.54 -28.61
C ARG A 463 12.89 -12.64 -28.90
N LYS A 464 12.66 -11.33 -29.04
CA LYS A 464 13.70 -10.34 -29.26
C LYS A 464 14.61 -10.20 -28.04
N ALA A 465 14.06 -10.09 -26.85
CA ALA A 465 14.84 -10.04 -25.60
C ALA A 465 15.70 -11.29 -25.41
N ILE A 466 15.15 -12.49 -25.68
CA ILE A 466 15.89 -13.76 -25.64
C ILE A 466 17.02 -13.77 -26.68
N ALA A 467 16.76 -13.35 -27.91
CA ALA A 467 17.78 -13.29 -28.98
C ALA A 467 18.91 -12.30 -28.67
N THR A 468 18.62 -11.21 -27.92
CA THR A 468 19.61 -10.23 -27.46
C THR A 468 20.43 -10.76 -26.26
N GLY A 469 20.02 -11.89 -25.66
CA GLY A 469 20.72 -12.49 -24.51
C GLY A 469 20.29 -11.96 -23.16
N CYS A 470 19.12 -11.32 -23.05
CA CYS A 470 18.59 -10.88 -21.77
C CYS A 470 18.29 -12.06 -20.84
N PRO A 471 18.66 -12.00 -19.57
CA PRO A 471 18.09 -12.88 -18.58
C PRO A 471 16.56 -12.65 -18.49
N ILE A 472 15.79 -13.72 -18.26
CA ILE A 472 14.32 -13.65 -18.16
C ILE A 472 13.88 -13.94 -16.74
N SER A 473 12.88 -13.24 -16.26
CA SER A 473 12.16 -13.53 -15.01
C SER A 473 10.69 -13.80 -15.31
N ILE A 474 10.10 -14.78 -14.64
CA ILE A 474 8.66 -15.02 -14.67
C ILE A 474 8.06 -14.37 -13.42
N GLY A 475 7.12 -13.44 -13.58
CA GLY A 475 6.37 -12.84 -12.49
C GLY A 475 4.90 -13.24 -12.54
N SER A 476 4.33 -13.74 -11.44
CA SER A 476 2.88 -13.92 -11.36
C SER A 476 2.16 -12.60 -11.11
N ASP A 477 2.86 -11.63 -10.55
CA ASP A 477 2.32 -10.35 -10.08
C ASP A 477 1.13 -10.58 -9.12
N ALA A 478 1.34 -11.56 -8.23
CA ALA A 478 0.27 -12.10 -7.40
C ALA A 478 -0.12 -11.12 -6.29
N HIS A 479 -1.39 -10.72 -6.27
CA HIS A 479 -1.99 -9.91 -5.21
C HIS A 479 -2.85 -10.75 -4.25
N ALA A 480 -2.99 -12.06 -4.54
CA ALA A 480 -3.71 -13.02 -3.72
C ALA A 480 -3.08 -14.42 -3.88
N ARG A 481 -3.36 -15.31 -2.94
CA ARG A 481 -2.86 -16.70 -2.95
C ARG A 481 -3.09 -17.42 -4.27
N SER A 482 -4.28 -17.25 -4.82
CA SER A 482 -4.72 -17.90 -6.07
C SER A 482 -3.97 -17.39 -7.29
N HIS A 483 -3.42 -16.16 -7.26
CA HIS A 483 -2.70 -15.58 -8.39
C HIS A 483 -1.34 -16.26 -8.65
N LEU A 484 -0.75 -16.95 -7.67
CA LEU A 484 0.53 -17.64 -7.84
C LEU A 484 0.53 -18.65 -8.98
N VAL A 485 -0.62 -19.17 -9.35
CA VAL A 485 -0.75 -20.10 -10.48
C VAL A 485 -0.55 -19.40 -11.82
N ASN A 486 -0.73 -18.10 -11.94
CA ASN A 486 -0.55 -17.32 -13.17
C ASN A 486 0.82 -17.55 -13.81
N ARG A 487 1.87 -17.80 -12.99
CA ARG A 487 3.22 -18.11 -13.49
C ARG A 487 3.25 -19.29 -14.49
N ARG A 488 2.25 -20.20 -14.42
CA ARG A 488 2.14 -21.33 -15.33
C ARG A 488 2.01 -20.90 -16.79
N LEU A 489 1.44 -19.72 -17.04
CA LEU A 489 1.38 -19.12 -18.37
C LEU A 489 2.79 -18.84 -18.90
N GLY A 490 3.65 -18.21 -18.08
CA GLY A 490 5.05 -17.94 -18.45
C GLY A 490 5.87 -19.21 -18.58
N GLU A 491 5.68 -20.19 -17.69
CA GLU A 491 6.32 -21.49 -17.80
C GLU A 491 6.00 -22.16 -19.14
N ALA A 492 4.74 -22.13 -19.55
CA ALA A 492 4.29 -22.69 -20.81
C ALA A 492 4.90 -21.95 -22.02
N ALA A 493 4.91 -20.62 -22.00
CA ALA A 493 5.51 -19.80 -23.06
C ALA A 493 7.01 -20.07 -23.21
N LEU A 494 7.78 -20.13 -22.10
CA LEU A 494 9.22 -20.36 -22.13
C LEU A 494 9.65 -21.80 -22.46
N ARG A 495 8.73 -22.78 -22.42
CA ARG A 495 9.05 -24.15 -22.89
C ARG A 495 9.26 -24.23 -24.40
N GLN A 496 8.67 -23.29 -25.13
CA GLN A 496 8.80 -23.21 -26.60
C GLN A 496 9.95 -22.31 -27.04
N LEU A 497 10.64 -21.64 -26.10
CA LEU A 497 11.68 -20.68 -26.35
C LEU A 497 12.96 -21.06 -25.61
N ASP A 498 14.07 -21.00 -26.31
CA ASP A 498 15.38 -21.31 -25.76
C ASP A 498 15.99 -20.09 -25.04
N ALA A 499 15.48 -19.78 -23.85
CA ALA A 499 15.90 -18.63 -23.06
C ALA A 499 17.29 -18.90 -22.43
N PRO A 500 18.24 -17.95 -22.54
CA PRO A 500 19.63 -18.15 -22.10
C PRO A 500 19.74 -18.32 -20.58
N LEU A 501 18.91 -17.66 -19.83
CA LEU A 501 18.83 -17.74 -18.37
C LEU A 501 17.44 -17.36 -17.89
N VAL A 502 16.80 -18.23 -17.14
CA VAL A 502 15.53 -17.93 -16.45
C VAL A 502 15.80 -17.91 -14.95
N LEU A 503 15.68 -16.73 -14.32
CA LEU A 503 16.04 -16.52 -12.91
C LEU A 503 15.24 -17.41 -11.96
N ASN A 504 13.98 -17.67 -12.28
CA ASN A 504 13.09 -18.50 -11.46
C ASN A 504 13.48 -19.98 -11.38
N ARG A 505 14.40 -20.43 -12.22
CA ARG A 505 14.94 -21.81 -12.20
C ARG A 505 16.16 -21.95 -11.29
N LEU A 506 16.74 -20.84 -10.86
CA LEU A 506 17.87 -20.83 -9.92
C LEU A 506 17.37 -21.21 -8.52
N THR A 507 18.21 -21.90 -7.77
CA THR A 507 17.99 -22.08 -6.33
C THR A 507 18.11 -20.75 -5.61
N PHE A 508 17.64 -20.71 -4.37
CA PHE A 508 17.70 -19.48 -3.54
C PHE A 508 19.13 -18.90 -3.45
N ASP A 509 20.13 -19.76 -3.23
CA ASP A 509 21.52 -19.32 -3.09
C ASP A 509 22.14 -18.93 -4.44
N GLU A 510 21.85 -19.65 -5.51
CA GLU A 510 22.30 -19.31 -6.87
C GLU A 510 21.74 -17.97 -7.32
N LEU A 511 20.44 -17.68 -7.06
CA LEU A 511 19.84 -16.40 -7.38
C LEU A 511 20.52 -15.27 -6.60
N ARG A 512 20.70 -15.41 -5.29
CA ARG A 512 21.40 -14.43 -4.47
C ARG A 512 22.84 -14.19 -4.95
N GLN A 513 23.54 -15.23 -5.36
CA GLN A 513 24.88 -15.14 -5.94
C GLN A 513 24.84 -14.41 -7.28
N TRP A 514 23.88 -14.72 -8.14
CA TRP A 514 23.72 -14.07 -9.45
C TRP A 514 23.44 -12.56 -9.27
N ILE A 515 22.57 -12.16 -8.35
CA ILE A 515 22.27 -10.76 -8.04
C ILE A 515 23.55 -10.04 -7.58
N ARG A 516 24.27 -10.59 -6.61
CA ARG A 516 25.52 -10.02 -6.10
C ARG A 516 26.56 -9.80 -7.19
N GLN A 517 26.79 -10.83 -8.01
CA GLN A 517 27.75 -10.75 -9.12
C GLN A 517 27.30 -9.74 -10.19
N SER A 518 26.01 -9.66 -10.48
CA SER A 518 25.47 -8.73 -11.46
C SER A 518 25.64 -7.28 -10.98
N ARG A 519 25.24 -6.99 -9.73
CA ARG A 519 25.44 -5.68 -9.11
C ARG A 519 26.92 -5.27 -9.03
N ALA A 520 27.81 -6.21 -8.70
CA ALA A 520 29.27 -5.96 -8.71
C ALA A 520 29.79 -5.58 -10.11
N LYS A 521 29.35 -6.28 -11.16
CA LYS A 521 29.75 -5.96 -12.54
C LYS A 521 29.26 -4.58 -12.99
N ARG A 522 28.02 -4.21 -12.65
CA ARG A 522 27.42 -2.92 -13.02
C ARG A 522 28.24 -1.71 -12.57
N ARG A 523 28.98 -1.82 -11.47
CA ARG A 523 29.82 -0.74 -10.93
C ARG A 523 30.92 -0.29 -11.89
N HIS A 524 31.34 -1.18 -12.77
CA HIS A 524 32.46 -0.93 -13.70
C HIS A 524 31.98 -0.62 -15.12
N LEU A 525 30.66 -0.59 -15.35
CA LEU A 525 30.11 -0.28 -16.67
C LEU A 525 30.04 1.25 -16.88
N PRO A 526 30.39 1.71 -18.09
CA PRO A 526 30.24 3.13 -18.41
C PRO A 526 28.75 3.49 -18.48
N ARG A 527 28.38 4.58 -17.84
CA ARG A 527 27.05 5.18 -17.96
C ARG A 527 27.00 6.07 -19.19
N THR A 528 25.89 6.10 -19.89
CA THR A 528 25.68 7.09 -20.98
C THR A 528 25.46 8.45 -20.35
N ALA A 529 26.36 9.39 -20.60
CA ALA A 529 26.44 10.72 -19.96
C ALA A 529 25.29 11.67 -20.34
N ARG A 530 24.03 11.30 -20.11
CA ARG A 530 22.87 12.17 -20.47
C ARG A 530 22.16 12.81 -19.29
N LEU A 531 22.27 12.29 -18.07
CA LEU A 531 21.62 12.85 -16.88
C LEU A 531 22.57 12.81 -15.67
N SER A 532 23.23 13.92 -15.40
CA SER A 532 24.35 14.06 -14.47
C SER A 532 23.96 14.51 -13.05
N VAL A 533 22.84 14.11 -12.49
CA VAL A 533 22.41 14.63 -11.17
C VAL A 533 22.54 13.65 -10.01
N GLN A 534 22.74 12.37 -10.27
CA GLN A 534 22.94 11.37 -9.20
C GLN A 534 24.30 10.69 -9.22
N ALA A 535 25.30 11.35 -9.81
CA ALA A 535 26.68 10.86 -9.74
C ALA A 535 27.19 10.95 -8.30
N GLU A 536 27.80 9.86 -7.84
CA GLU A 536 28.64 9.75 -6.65
C GLU A 536 27.94 9.56 -5.31
N LEU A 537 27.31 8.41 -5.13
CA LEU A 537 27.28 7.79 -3.83
C LEU A 537 28.19 6.54 -3.87
N PRO A 538 29.13 6.38 -2.93
CA PRO A 538 29.96 5.18 -2.87
C PRO A 538 29.06 3.96 -2.60
N PHE A 539 28.95 3.08 -3.60
CA PHE A 539 28.34 1.79 -3.40
C PHE A 539 29.15 1.00 -2.37
N ARG A 540 28.49 0.46 -1.36
CA ARG A 540 29.11 -0.46 -0.44
C ARG A 540 29.74 -1.64 -1.16
N THR A 541 30.97 -1.97 -0.79
CA THR A 541 31.72 -3.13 -1.30
C THR A 541 31.31 -4.43 -0.60
N ASP A 542 30.67 -4.36 0.59
CA ASP A 542 30.34 -5.52 1.39
C ASP A 542 28.85 -5.89 1.26
N ALA A 543 28.60 -6.82 0.34
CA ALA A 543 27.28 -7.47 0.19
C ALA A 543 26.92 -8.43 1.35
N SER A 544 27.65 -8.36 2.47
CA SER A 544 27.37 -9.12 3.69
C SER A 544 26.34 -8.42 4.60
N ALA A 545 26.02 -7.14 4.33
CA ALA A 545 24.97 -6.45 5.05
C ALA A 545 23.60 -6.98 4.59
N SER A 546 23.16 -8.04 5.23
CA SER A 546 21.78 -8.51 5.16
C SER A 546 20.81 -7.39 5.55
N PRO A 547 19.57 -7.33 5.00
CA PRO A 547 18.52 -6.43 5.46
C PRO A 547 18.27 -6.47 6.97
N HIS A 548 18.76 -7.49 7.65
CA HIS A 548 18.77 -7.64 9.11
C HIS A 548 19.42 -6.48 9.87
N LEU A 549 20.31 -5.68 9.24
CA LEU A 549 20.94 -4.52 9.86
C LEU A 549 19.99 -3.37 10.14
N PHE A 550 18.84 -3.30 9.42
CA PHE A 550 17.85 -2.25 9.57
C PHE A 550 16.56 -2.72 10.27
N ALA A 551 16.58 -3.90 10.88
CA ALA A 551 15.38 -4.44 11.52
C ALA A 551 14.88 -3.54 12.65
N ALA A 552 13.89 -2.72 12.33
CA ALA A 552 13.15 -1.96 13.32
C ALA A 552 12.37 -2.91 14.22
N ARG A 553 12.80 -3.08 15.44
CA ARG A 553 12.03 -3.82 16.42
C ARG A 553 10.94 -2.92 16.98
N ILE A 554 9.73 -2.99 16.46
CA ILE A 554 8.55 -2.49 17.18
C ILE A 554 8.40 -3.38 18.41
N ARG A 555 8.86 -2.85 19.56
CA ARG A 555 8.74 -3.56 20.82
C ARG A 555 7.50 -3.07 21.55
N PRO A 556 6.72 -3.97 22.14
CA PRO A 556 5.69 -3.57 23.08
C PRO A 556 6.36 -2.80 24.23
N PRO A 557 5.63 -1.86 24.87
CA PRO A 557 6.15 -1.13 26.02
C PRO A 557 6.63 -2.09 27.10
N GLN A 558 7.88 -1.94 27.55
CA GLN A 558 8.51 -2.90 28.47
C GLN A 558 8.25 -2.58 29.95
N LYS A 559 7.94 -1.31 30.27
CA LYS A 559 7.71 -0.85 31.63
C LYS A 559 6.22 -0.65 31.87
N ILE A 560 5.52 -1.71 32.25
CA ILE A 560 4.12 -1.65 32.65
C ILE A 560 4.05 -1.84 34.17
N PRO A 561 3.41 -0.91 34.91
CA PRO A 561 3.20 -1.08 36.35
C PRO A 561 2.38 -2.36 36.63
N ALA A 562 2.79 -3.13 37.63
CA ALA A 562 2.08 -4.35 37.99
C ALA A 562 0.63 -4.03 38.41
N GLY A 563 -0.34 -4.79 37.89
CA GLY A 563 -1.76 -4.62 38.17
C GLY A 563 -2.42 -3.41 37.52
N SER A 564 -1.73 -2.69 36.64
CA SER A 564 -2.32 -1.57 35.93
C SER A 564 -3.30 -2.02 34.85
N ARG A 565 -4.46 -1.35 34.81
CA ARG A 565 -5.53 -1.57 33.84
C ARG A 565 -5.70 -0.36 32.94
N VAL A 566 -5.94 -0.63 31.68
CA VAL A 566 -6.27 0.37 30.67
C VAL A 566 -7.59 0.03 30.02
N ILE A 567 -8.46 1.03 29.84
CA ILE A 567 -9.69 0.86 29.07
C ILE A 567 -9.50 1.65 27.76
N GLY A 568 -9.75 0.97 26.62
CA GLY A 568 -9.90 1.57 25.30
C GLY A 568 -11.37 1.66 24.92
N VAL A 569 -11.75 2.78 24.33
CA VAL A 569 -13.11 3.10 23.93
C VAL A 569 -13.12 3.51 22.47
N ASP A 570 -13.79 2.75 21.62
CA ASP A 570 -14.13 3.12 20.24
C ASP A 570 -15.51 3.80 20.26
N LEU A 571 -15.51 5.12 20.47
CA LEU A 571 -16.72 5.89 20.72
C LEU A 571 -17.50 6.09 19.41
N THR A 572 -18.81 5.86 19.45
CA THR A 572 -19.72 6.06 18.31
C THR A 572 -20.54 7.33 18.45
N ALA A 573 -20.97 7.91 17.33
CA ALA A 573 -21.95 9.00 17.33
C ALA A 573 -23.38 8.43 17.33
N GLY A 574 -24.20 8.78 18.31
CA GLY A 574 -25.63 8.39 18.43
C GLY A 574 -25.83 7.02 19.11
N ASP A 575 -26.90 6.32 18.73
CA ASP A 575 -27.44 5.12 19.44
C ASP A 575 -26.73 3.81 19.08
N LYS A 576 -25.62 3.85 18.38
CA LYS A 576 -24.85 2.66 18.04
C LYS A 576 -24.03 2.19 19.25
N ALA A 577 -23.80 0.89 19.33
CA ALA A 577 -22.92 0.31 20.34
C ALA A 577 -21.51 0.88 20.24
N THR A 578 -20.92 1.23 21.38
CA THR A 578 -19.55 1.67 21.57
C THR A 578 -18.70 0.46 21.93
N GLY A 579 -17.61 0.21 21.22
CA GLY A 579 -16.65 -0.84 21.51
C GLY A 579 -15.82 -0.50 22.75
N ILE A 580 -15.70 -1.45 23.68
CA ILE A 580 -14.90 -1.30 24.90
C ILE A 580 -13.88 -2.43 24.98
N ALA A 581 -12.64 -2.11 25.30
CA ALA A 581 -11.59 -3.07 25.58
C ALA A 581 -10.94 -2.79 26.93
N LEU A 582 -10.92 -3.78 27.79
CA LEU A 582 -10.18 -3.75 29.05
C LEU A 582 -8.89 -4.54 28.91
N LEU A 583 -7.77 -3.88 29.09
CA LEU A 583 -6.44 -4.47 29.14
C LEU A 583 -5.93 -4.57 30.58
N ASP A 584 -5.73 -5.80 31.05
CA ASP A 584 -5.09 -6.13 32.32
C ASP A 584 -3.72 -6.78 32.00
N GLY A 585 -2.64 -6.05 32.18
CA GLY A 585 -1.37 -6.40 31.55
C GLY A 585 -1.49 -6.42 30.01
N TRP A 586 -1.27 -7.56 29.38
CA TRP A 586 -1.52 -7.81 27.96
C TRP A 586 -2.72 -8.73 27.72
N SER A 587 -3.46 -9.08 28.76
CA SER A 587 -4.71 -9.82 28.63
C SER A 587 -5.86 -8.87 28.31
N VAL A 588 -6.62 -9.16 27.28
CA VAL A 588 -7.73 -8.33 26.80
C VAL A 588 -9.07 -9.02 26.97
N SER A 589 -10.06 -8.25 27.43
CA SER A 589 -11.49 -8.58 27.35
C SER A 589 -12.23 -7.43 26.69
N THR A 590 -13.26 -7.73 25.91
CA THR A 590 -14.05 -6.71 25.20
C THR A 590 -15.53 -6.87 25.48
N CYS A 591 -16.26 -5.77 25.34
CA CYS A 591 -17.73 -5.74 25.35
C CYS A 591 -18.21 -4.54 24.53
N SER A 592 -19.50 -4.50 24.26
CA SER A 592 -20.17 -3.37 23.61
C SER A 592 -21.14 -2.74 24.59
N LEU A 593 -21.11 -1.40 24.72
CA LEU A 593 -21.99 -0.61 25.58
C LEU A 593 -22.74 0.43 24.76
N PHE A 594 -23.92 0.82 25.19
CA PHE A 594 -24.79 1.67 24.39
C PHE A 594 -24.87 3.11 24.92
N SER A 595 -24.73 3.32 26.23
CA SER A 595 -24.90 4.64 26.84
C SER A 595 -23.63 5.14 27.56
N ASP A 596 -23.53 6.45 27.76
CA ASP A 596 -22.43 7.07 28.50
C ASP A 596 -22.47 6.63 29.98
N GLU A 597 -23.65 6.40 30.54
CA GLU A 597 -23.84 5.90 31.90
C GLU A 597 -23.26 4.49 32.07
N GLU A 598 -23.50 3.60 31.09
CA GLU A 598 -22.92 2.25 31.09
C GLU A 598 -21.40 2.30 31.00
N ILE A 599 -20.85 3.18 30.13
CA ILE A 599 -19.39 3.36 30.01
C ILE A 599 -18.81 3.85 31.34
N VAL A 600 -19.43 4.87 31.96
CA VAL A 600 -18.98 5.42 33.26
C VAL A 600 -19.08 4.35 34.38
N ALA A 601 -20.15 3.56 34.39
CA ALA A 601 -20.31 2.45 35.34
C ALA A 601 -19.23 1.38 35.17
N TYR A 602 -18.88 1.06 33.90
CA TYR A 602 -17.83 0.13 33.58
C TYR A 602 -16.45 0.64 34.05
N VAL A 603 -16.13 1.92 33.82
CA VAL A 603 -14.91 2.56 34.31
C VAL A 603 -14.86 2.53 35.86
N LYS A 604 -15.95 2.86 36.56
CA LYS A 604 -16.05 2.79 38.03
C LYS A 604 -15.78 1.38 38.56
N LYS A 605 -16.34 0.36 37.89
CA LYS A 605 -16.18 -1.04 38.29
C LYS A 605 -14.73 -1.51 38.15
N HIS A 606 -14.06 -1.20 37.04
CA HIS A 606 -12.75 -1.75 36.74
C HIS A 606 -11.57 -0.88 37.21
N LYS A 607 -11.83 0.36 37.61
CA LYS A 607 -10.84 1.32 38.17
C LYS A 607 -9.54 1.36 37.34
N PRO A 608 -9.57 1.68 36.04
CA PRO A 608 -8.37 1.73 35.19
C PRO A 608 -7.48 2.90 35.62
N ALA A 609 -6.17 2.80 35.35
CA ALA A 609 -5.25 3.91 35.45
C ALA A 609 -5.47 4.91 34.30
N ILE A 610 -5.78 4.39 33.13
CA ILE A 610 -5.96 5.17 31.91
C ILE A 610 -7.25 4.74 31.20
N VAL A 611 -7.96 5.76 30.65
CA VAL A 611 -9.04 5.58 29.70
C VAL A 611 -8.62 6.27 28.40
N SER A 612 -8.49 5.49 27.31
CA SER A 612 -8.06 5.95 25.99
C SER A 612 -9.27 5.95 25.05
N ILE A 613 -9.67 7.11 24.56
CA ILE A 613 -10.91 7.29 23.80
C ILE A 613 -10.60 7.62 22.35
N ASP A 614 -11.17 6.88 21.41
CA ASP A 614 -11.17 7.19 19.97
C ASP A 614 -12.23 8.25 19.67
N SER A 615 -11.91 9.45 19.98
CA SER A 615 -12.70 10.66 19.66
C SER A 615 -11.86 11.89 19.94
N PRO A 616 -12.03 12.99 19.19
CA PRO A 616 -11.50 14.28 19.60
C PRO A 616 -12.02 14.69 20.99
N LEU A 617 -11.10 15.04 21.88
CA LEU A 617 -11.41 15.39 23.27
C LEU A 617 -11.27 16.90 23.57
N GLY A 618 -11.07 17.72 22.54
CA GLY A 618 -10.99 19.17 22.60
C GLY A 618 -11.51 19.82 21.32
N LEU A 619 -11.67 21.12 21.36
CA LEU A 619 -12.15 21.92 20.24
C LEU A 619 -11.02 22.73 19.60
N PRO A 620 -11.09 23.06 18.30
CA PRO A 620 -10.21 24.06 17.69
C PRO A 620 -10.25 25.37 18.48
N GLY A 621 -9.06 25.96 18.70
CA GLY A 621 -8.91 27.17 19.52
C GLY A 621 -8.91 26.93 21.03
N GLY A 622 -9.19 25.71 21.51
CA GLY A 622 -9.01 25.29 22.91
C GLY A 622 -10.06 25.79 23.89
N GLY A 623 -11.22 26.26 23.43
CA GLY A 623 -12.31 26.72 24.27
C GLY A 623 -13.27 25.60 24.72
N ASP A 624 -14.24 25.96 25.57
CA ASP A 624 -15.32 25.07 26.03
C ASP A 624 -16.53 25.03 25.08
N SER A 625 -16.58 25.94 24.13
CA SER A 625 -17.60 26.07 23.10
C SER A 625 -16.97 26.21 21.71
N ILE A 626 -17.73 25.88 20.68
CA ILE A 626 -17.28 26.01 19.30
C ILE A 626 -17.09 27.50 18.97
N ASP A 627 -15.86 27.89 18.63
CA ASP A 627 -15.52 29.22 18.12
C ASP A 627 -15.58 29.17 16.57
N PRO A 628 -16.50 29.94 15.95
CA PRO A 628 -16.60 30.00 14.49
C PRO A 628 -15.31 30.47 13.79
N ASN A 629 -14.44 31.22 14.50
CA ASN A 629 -13.20 31.75 13.96
C ASN A 629 -12.00 30.80 14.10
N ALA A 630 -12.10 29.76 14.90
CA ALA A 630 -11.00 28.80 15.14
C ALA A 630 -10.88 27.75 14.03
N GLY A 631 -11.80 27.73 13.06
CA GLY A 631 -11.84 26.73 11.99
C GLY A 631 -12.42 25.39 12.46
N ILE A 632 -12.27 24.35 11.61
CA ILE A 632 -12.84 23.02 11.84
C ILE A 632 -11.82 21.95 12.22
N MET A 633 -10.52 22.27 12.16
CA MET A 633 -9.40 21.38 12.46
C MET A 633 -8.58 21.91 13.65
N ARG A 634 -8.17 21.02 14.53
CA ARG A 634 -7.22 21.30 15.61
C ARG A 634 -5.79 21.15 15.10
N VAL A 635 -4.83 21.61 15.88
CA VAL A 635 -3.41 21.45 15.61
C VAL A 635 -3.04 19.96 15.53
N ALA A 636 -3.71 19.09 16.28
CA ALA A 636 -3.46 17.65 16.28
C ALA A 636 -3.69 16.99 14.90
N GLU A 637 -4.80 17.33 14.23
CA GLU A 637 -5.10 16.82 12.89
C GLU A 637 -4.08 17.36 11.86
N HIS A 638 -3.66 18.62 11.98
CA HIS A 638 -2.60 19.20 11.13
C HIS A 638 -1.24 18.51 11.36
N ASP A 639 -0.90 18.20 12.60
CA ASP A 639 0.33 17.50 12.95
C ASP A 639 0.36 16.08 12.32
N LEU A 640 -0.74 15.33 12.41
CA LEU A 640 -0.87 14.02 11.75
C LEU A 640 -0.73 14.13 10.23
N ALA A 641 -1.45 15.07 9.61
CA ALA A 641 -1.38 15.28 8.17
C ALA A 641 0.05 15.63 7.71
N SER A 642 0.79 16.41 8.51
CA SER A 642 2.17 16.80 8.19
C SER A 642 3.13 15.61 8.06
N ILE A 643 2.88 14.55 8.82
CA ILE A 643 3.67 13.31 8.76
C ILE A 643 3.06 12.23 7.86
N GLY A 644 1.98 12.54 7.14
CA GLY A 644 1.38 11.65 6.16
C GLY A 644 0.27 10.75 6.68
N ILE A 645 -0.20 10.97 7.90
CA ILE A 645 -1.33 10.23 8.47
C ILE A 645 -2.61 11.05 8.28
N PRO A 646 -3.57 10.60 7.46
CA PRO A 646 -4.81 11.34 7.25
C PRO A 646 -5.70 11.28 8.49
N ALA A 647 -6.25 12.43 8.88
CA ALA A 647 -7.22 12.55 9.95
C ALA A 647 -8.40 13.42 9.48
N TYR A 648 -9.60 13.08 9.95
CA TYR A 648 -10.78 13.90 9.68
C TYR A 648 -10.80 15.14 10.58
N PRO A 649 -11.20 16.32 10.03
CA PRO A 649 -11.39 17.50 10.87
C PRO A 649 -12.43 17.23 11.98
N SER A 650 -12.12 17.66 13.19
CA SER A 650 -12.94 17.38 14.39
C SER A 650 -14.35 17.97 14.35
N LEU A 651 -14.58 19.03 13.57
CA LEU A 651 -15.86 19.74 13.49
C LEU A 651 -16.60 19.62 12.14
N ILE A 652 -16.20 18.71 11.24
CA ILE A 652 -17.07 18.40 10.09
C ILE A 652 -18.38 17.76 10.59
N ASP A 653 -19.43 17.83 9.81
CA ASP A 653 -20.78 17.40 10.23
C ASP A 653 -20.81 15.96 10.74
N SER A 654 -20.07 15.07 10.11
CA SER A 654 -19.98 13.65 10.51
C SER A 654 -19.22 13.42 11.84
N MET A 655 -18.33 14.33 12.23
CA MET A 655 -17.49 14.21 13.44
C MET A 655 -17.98 15.06 14.62
N ARG A 656 -18.75 16.12 14.35
CA ARG A 656 -19.15 17.11 15.36
C ARG A 656 -19.83 16.48 16.58
N ASN A 657 -20.81 15.62 16.36
CA ASN A 657 -21.55 14.98 17.45
C ASN A 657 -20.64 14.03 18.26
N LEU A 658 -19.76 13.30 17.57
CA LEU A 658 -18.77 12.42 18.20
C LEU A 658 -17.80 13.23 19.08
N THR A 659 -17.25 14.33 18.55
CA THR A 659 -16.35 15.23 19.27
C THR A 659 -17.02 15.79 20.55
N LEU A 660 -18.24 16.30 20.45
CA LEU A 660 -18.96 16.85 21.59
C LEU A 660 -19.31 15.75 22.63
N ARG A 661 -19.65 14.54 22.19
CA ARG A 661 -19.85 13.39 23.08
C ARG A 661 -18.57 13.02 23.81
N GLY A 662 -17.45 12.92 23.08
CA GLY A 662 -16.14 12.59 23.65
C GLY A 662 -15.71 13.58 24.74
N ILE A 663 -15.88 14.89 24.49
CA ILE A 663 -15.57 15.94 25.48
C ILE A 663 -16.42 15.81 26.75
N ARG A 664 -17.74 15.55 26.61
CA ARG A 664 -18.63 15.33 27.77
C ARG A 664 -18.24 14.09 28.56
N LEU A 665 -18.01 12.98 27.86
CA LEU A 665 -17.63 11.71 28.48
C LEU A 665 -16.30 11.84 29.22
N ARG A 666 -15.28 12.46 28.61
CA ARG A 666 -14.02 12.78 29.26
C ARG A 666 -14.23 13.52 30.57
N ARG A 667 -14.96 14.64 30.58
CA ARG A 667 -15.23 15.44 31.78
C ARG A 667 -15.94 14.64 32.87
N THR A 668 -16.83 13.75 32.52
CA THR A 668 -17.56 12.89 33.46
C THR A 668 -16.63 11.85 34.05
N ILE A 669 -15.75 11.23 33.28
CA ILE A 669 -14.81 10.21 33.75
C ILE A 669 -13.73 10.85 34.64
N GLU A 670 -13.18 12.01 34.28
CA GLU A 670 -12.15 12.72 35.07
C GLU A 670 -12.67 13.18 36.47
N ARG A 671 -14.00 13.31 36.62
CA ARG A 671 -14.61 13.66 37.93
C ARG A 671 -14.87 12.45 38.83
N LEU A 672 -14.58 11.23 38.38
CA LEU A 672 -14.76 10.02 39.21
C LEU A 672 -13.76 10.01 40.37
N PRO A 673 -14.13 9.43 41.54
CA PRO A 673 -13.22 9.34 42.69
C PRO A 673 -11.88 8.62 42.37
N SER A 674 -11.88 7.70 41.41
CA SER A 674 -10.65 7.04 40.96
C SER A 674 -9.78 7.92 40.07
N ALA A 675 -10.31 9.06 39.59
CA ALA A 675 -9.65 10.04 38.72
C ALA A 675 -8.71 9.41 37.66
N PRO A 676 -9.19 8.48 36.81
CA PRO A 676 -8.34 7.88 35.79
C PRO A 676 -7.83 8.96 34.82
N LYS A 677 -6.63 8.81 34.31
CA LYS A 677 -6.12 9.70 33.27
C LYS A 677 -6.88 9.39 31.96
N VAL A 678 -7.55 10.41 31.42
CA VAL A 678 -8.22 10.28 30.10
C VAL A 678 -7.31 10.84 29.02
N ILE A 679 -7.11 10.07 27.96
CA ILE A 679 -6.33 10.47 26.78
C ILE A 679 -7.14 10.28 25.52
N GLU A 680 -6.84 11.09 24.52
CA GLU A 680 -7.34 10.93 23.17
C GLU A 680 -6.44 9.96 22.40
N SER A 681 -7.02 9.04 21.66
CA SER A 681 -6.34 8.16 20.71
C SER A 681 -7.03 8.18 19.35
N TYR A 682 -6.30 7.76 18.35
CA TYR A 682 -6.82 7.50 17.00
C TYR A 682 -6.28 6.15 16.53
N PRO A 683 -7.08 5.08 16.57
CA PRO A 683 -6.66 3.74 16.19
C PRO A 683 -5.98 3.67 14.82
N GLY A 684 -6.53 4.34 13.82
CA GLY A 684 -5.93 4.39 12.49
C GLY A 684 -4.51 4.95 12.49
N ALA A 685 -4.23 6.03 13.22
CA ALA A 685 -2.88 6.58 13.34
C ALA A 685 -1.95 5.62 14.10
N ALA A 686 -2.43 5.02 15.17
CA ALA A 686 -1.66 4.05 15.94
C ALA A 686 -1.32 2.81 15.09
N GLN A 687 -2.27 2.29 14.31
CA GLN A 687 -2.07 1.16 13.40
C GLN A 687 -1.02 1.49 12.34
N ASP A 688 -1.08 2.66 11.70
CA ASP A 688 -0.09 3.10 10.72
C ASP A 688 1.32 3.20 11.32
N ILE A 689 1.45 3.79 12.51
CA ILE A 689 2.74 3.94 13.21
C ILE A 689 3.30 2.59 13.66
N LEU A 690 2.44 1.70 14.14
CA LEU A 690 2.82 0.36 14.57
C LEU A 690 2.93 -0.63 13.40
N CYS A 691 2.68 -0.18 12.17
CA CYS A 691 2.71 -0.99 10.95
C CYS A 691 1.80 -2.22 11.02
N ILE A 692 0.62 -1.99 11.54
CA ILE A 692 -0.45 -2.97 11.59
C ILE A 692 -1.47 -2.59 10.51
N PRO A 693 -1.86 -3.49 9.61
CA PRO A 693 -2.88 -3.19 8.62
C PRO A 693 -4.18 -2.72 9.27
N ARG A 694 -4.76 -1.64 8.74
CA ARG A 694 -6.04 -1.12 9.24
C ARG A 694 -7.18 -2.12 9.00
N LYS A 695 -8.25 -2.04 9.80
CA LYS A 695 -9.45 -2.89 9.70
C LYS A 695 -10.05 -2.96 8.29
N GLN A 696 -9.95 -1.86 7.51
CA GLN A 696 -10.47 -1.80 6.14
C GLN A 696 -9.68 -2.67 5.16
N LYS A 697 -8.39 -2.96 5.46
CA LYS A 697 -7.61 -3.91 4.66
C LYS A 697 -7.97 -5.35 5.01
N SER A 698 -7.84 -5.70 6.27
CA SER A 698 -8.17 -7.05 6.76
C SER A 698 -8.26 -7.07 8.28
N LEU A 699 -9.40 -7.53 8.80
CA LEU A 699 -9.58 -7.71 10.25
C LEU A 699 -8.66 -8.79 10.81
N GLY A 700 -8.39 -9.82 10.02
CA GLY A 700 -7.46 -10.90 10.38
C GLY A 700 -6.02 -10.42 10.55
N LEU A 701 -5.53 -9.60 9.62
CA LEU A 701 -4.18 -9.01 9.69
C LEU A 701 -4.06 -7.97 10.81
N LEU A 702 -5.12 -7.18 11.06
CA LEU A 702 -5.17 -6.29 12.22
C LEU A 702 -4.99 -7.08 13.51
N ARG A 703 -5.77 -8.16 13.69
CA ARG A 703 -5.67 -9.05 14.84
C ARG A 703 -4.28 -9.65 14.99
N GLU A 704 -3.72 -10.20 13.91
CA GLU A 704 -2.38 -10.77 13.92
C GLU A 704 -1.33 -9.73 14.36
N GLY A 705 -1.41 -8.51 13.82
CA GLY A 705 -0.52 -7.42 14.18
C GLY A 705 -0.62 -7.04 15.67
N LEU A 706 -1.83 -6.97 16.22
CA LEU A 706 -2.06 -6.70 17.64
C LEU A 706 -1.53 -7.84 18.52
N CYS A 707 -1.73 -9.11 18.13
CA CYS A 707 -1.18 -10.26 18.84
C CYS A 707 0.35 -10.26 18.87
N ARG A 708 1.02 -9.82 17.81
CA ARG A 708 2.49 -9.68 17.77
C ARG A 708 3.02 -8.67 18.78
N LEU A 709 2.22 -7.69 19.18
CA LEU A 709 2.57 -6.77 20.27
C LEU A 709 2.49 -7.44 21.66
N GLY A 710 2.09 -8.70 21.72
CA GLY A 710 1.97 -9.44 22.97
C GLY A 710 0.54 -9.57 23.52
N LEU A 711 -0.46 -9.11 22.76
CA LEU A 711 -1.86 -9.20 23.16
C LEU A 711 -2.27 -10.68 23.38
N LYS A 712 -2.93 -10.95 24.50
CA LYS A 712 -3.46 -12.27 24.86
C LYS A 712 -4.95 -12.14 25.12
N GLY A 713 -5.73 -13.09 24.63
CA GLY A 713 -7.18 -13.12 24.87
C GLY A 713 -7.84 -14.30 24.15
N THR A 714 -8.96 -14.77 24.67
CA THR A 714 -9.78 -15.79 24.03
C THR A 714 -10.82 -15.14 23.13
N GLY A 715 -11.17 -15.80 22.03
CA GLY A 715 -12.23 -15.33 21.11
C GLY A 715 -11.89 -14.06 20.34
N LEU A 716 -10.61 -13.77 20.13
CA LEU A 716 -10.19 -12.63 19.29
C LEU A 716 -10.66 -12.78 17.84
N GLU A 717 -10.88 -14.00 17.38
CA GLU A 717 -11.36 -14.34 16.04
C GLU A 717 -12.78 -13.83 15.77
N THR A 718 -13.59 -13.69 16.80
CA THR A 718 -15.01 -13.34 16.70
C THR A 718 -15.30 -11.86 17.00
N ARG A 719 -14.26 -11.04 17.30
CA ARG A 719 -14.42 -9.63 17.67
C ARG A 719 -14.84 -8.78 16.49
N SER A 720 -15.71 -7.81 16.78
CA SER A 720 -16.18 -6.83 15.81
C SER A 720 -15.10 -5.81 15.42
N HIS A 721 -15.36 -5.03 14.37
CA HIS A 721 -14.50 -3.93 13.97
C HIS A 721 -14.30 -2.89 15.08
N ASP A 722 -15.37 -2.55 15.80
CA ASP A 722 -15.36 -1.54 16.85
C ASP A 722 -14.61 -2.07 18.11
N GLU A 723 -14.75 -3.35 18.42
CA GLU A 723 -13.96 -3.97 19.48
C GLU A 723 -12.46 -3.97 19.17
N MET A 724 -12.06 -4.18 17.90
CA MET A 724 -10.64 -4.16 17.50
C MET A 724 -10.03 -2.75 17.56
N ASP A 725 -10.80 -1.71 17.24
CA ASP A 725 -10.36 -0.32 17.41
C ASP A 725 -10.30 0.07 18.90
N ALA A 726 -11.25 -0.40 19.72
CA ALA A 726 -11.16 -0.26 21.18
C ALA A 726 -9.91 -0.93 21.76
N ILE A 727 -9.54 -2.14 21.27
CA ILE A 727 -8.28 -2.80 21.63
C ILE A 727 -7.08 -1.94 21.24
N THR A 728 -7.08 -1.39 20.03
CA THR A 728 -6.00 -0.50 19.56
C THR A 728 -5.89 0.73 20.45
N SER A 729 -7.01 1.36 20.81
CA SER A 729 -7.06 2.49 21.74
C SER A 729 -6.49 2.12 23.12
N ALA A 730 -6.80 0.93 23.66
CA ALA A 730 -6.24 0.44 24.90
C ALA A 730 -4.71 0.25 24.82
N ILE A 731 -4.21 -0.24 23.68
CA ILE A 731 -2.76 -0.35 23.42
C ILE A 731 -2.10 1.03 23.40
N VAL A 732 -2.70 2.06 22.80
CA VAL A 732 -2.21 3.44 22.86
C VAL A 732 -2.09 3.88 24.33
N GLY A 733 -3.09 3.57 25.15
CA GLY A 733 -3.03 3.81 26.60
C GLY A 733 -1.83 3.13 27.29
N ARG A 734 -1.45 1.92 26.85
CA ARG A 734 -0.23 1.25 27.35
C ARG A 734 1.05 1.96 26.93
N TYR A 735 1.11 2.44 25.70
CA TYR A 735 2.24 3.25 25.23
C TYR A 735 2.34 4.56 26.03
N PHE A 736 1.21 5.19 26.31
CA PHE A 736 1.16 6.39 27.16
C PHE A 736 1.66 6.11 28.58
N GLU A 737 1.17 5.06 29.21
CA GLU A 737 1.56 4.66 30.58
C GLU A 737 3.06 4.38 30.71
N SER A 738 3.67 3.77 29.68
CA SER A 738 5.11 3.47 29.66
C SER A 738 6.01 4.68 29.36
N GLY A 739 5.43 5.84 29.03
CA GLY A 739 6.17 7.00 28.55
C GLY A 739 6.64 6.89 27.10
N SER A 740 6.20 5.85 26.36
CA SER A 740 6.59 5.59 24.96
C SER A 740 5.58 6.16 23.99
N PHE A 741 5.35 7.45 24.01
CA PHE A 741 4.36 8.13 23.17
C PHE A 741 4.84 9.48 22.64
N GLU A 742 4.21 9.95 21.58
CA GLU A 742 4.36 11.31 21.07
C GLU A 742 3.00 12.02 21.13
N PRO A 743 2.92 13.23 21.76
CA PRO A 743 1.70 14.01 21.75
C PRO A 743 1.60 14.85 20.48
N MET A 744 0.46 14.79 19.80
CA MET A 744 0.12 15.60 18.63
C MET A 744 -0.76 16.78 19.07
N GLY A 745 -0.52 17.96 18.52
CA GLY A 745 -1.29 19.16 18.85
C GLY A 745 -0.79 19.92 20.07
N ILE A 746 -1.62 20.79 20.57
CA ILE A 746 -1.34 21.68 21.72
C ILE A 746 -2.22 21.32 22.93
N PRO A 747 -1.74 21.52 24.16
CA PRO A 747 -2.50 21.15 25.36
C PRO A 747 -3.87 21.80 25.49
N SER A 748 -4.02 23.06 25.02
CA SER A 748 -5.30 23.79 25.09
C SER A 748 -6.41 23.17 24.24
N GLU A 749 -6.07 22.44 23.17
CA GLU A 749 -7.02 21.77 22.28
C GLU A 749 -7.23 20.28 22.61
N ALA A 750 -6.70 19.79 23.73
CA ALA A 750 -6.46 18.39 24.05
C ALA A 750 -5.54 17.69 23.02
N GLN A 751 -4.44 17.14 23.51
CA GLN A 751 -3.47 16.48 22.66
C GLN A 751 -3.90 15.06 22.32
N LEU A 752 -3.78 14.68 21.06
CA LEU A 752 -3.93 13.32 20.62
C LEU A 752 -2.63 12.55 20.88
N ILE A 753 -2.73 11.37 21.45
CA ILE A 753 -1.60 10.53 21.80
C ILE A 753 -1.38 9.47 20.71
N VAL A 754 -0.15 9.38 20.22
CA VAL A 754 0.25 8.29 19.31
C VAL A 754 1.39 7.49 19.92
N PRO A 755 1.50 6.19 19.59
CA PRO A 755 2.63 5.36 20.01
C PRO A 755 3.95 5.92 19.50
N LYS A 756 5.00 5.83 20.31
CA LYS A 756 6.37 6.05 19.89
C LYS A 756 7.06 4.69 19.76
N ILE A 757 7.54 4.39 18.59
CA ILE A 757 8.31 3.17 18.36
C ILE A 757 9.70 3.33 18.96
N GLY A 758 10.33 2.23 19.36
CA GLY A 758 11.75 2.25 19.75
C GLY A 758 12.62 2.63 18.54
N PRO A 759 13.86 3.11 18.80
CA PRO A 759 14.76 3.47 17.73
C PRO A 759 14.97 2.31 16.78
N LEU A 760 15.03 2.64 15.48
CA LEU A 760 15.53 1.71 14.50
C LEU A 760 16.96 1.33 14.90
N ALA A 761 17.33 0.07 14.79
CA ALA A 761 18.69 -0.36 14.99
C ALA A 761 19.54 0.10 13.80
N PHE A 762 19.98 1.35 13.84
CA PHE A 762 21.06 1.81 12.98
C PHE A 762 22.38 1.33 13.57
N ASP A 763 23.31 0.91 12.72
CA ASP A 763 24.68 0.59 13.18
C ASP A 763 25.39 1.82 13.78
N ILE A 764 24.89 2.99 13.41
CA ILE A 764 25.28 4.29 13.94
C ILE A 764 24.08 4.99 14.57
N ASN A 765 24.29 5.64 15.70
CA ASN A 765 23.29 6.49 16.33
C ASN A 765 23.61 7.97 16.05
N PRO A 766 23.24 8.54 14.89
CA PRO A 766 23.63 9.90 14.54
C PRO A 766 22.92 10.91 15.43
N VAL A 767 23.55 12.07 15.60
CA VAL A 767 22.94 13.27 16.18
C VAL A 767 22.71 14.26 15.04
N ILE A 768 21.45 14.42 14.63
CA ILE A 768 21.05 15.34 13.57
C ILE A 768 20.60 16.66 14.18
N CYS A 769 21.25 17.74 13.79
CA CYS A 769 20.91 19.08 14.22
C CYS A 769 20.14 19.83 13.14
N LEU A 770 18.93 20.28 13.45
CA LEU A 770 18.10 21.03 12.51
C LEU A 770 18.31 22.54 12.68
N ALA A 771 18.67 23.18 11.57
CA ALA A 771 18.69 24.62 11.42
C ALA A 771 17.70 25.08 10.33
N GLY A 772 17.47 26.39 10.24
CA GLY A 772 16.59 27.01 9.25
C GLY A 772 15.68 28.08 9.84
N LYS A 773 15.10 28.93 8.99
CA LYS A 773 14.24 30.04 9.40
C LYS A 773 13.01 29.56 10.20
N THR A 774 12.44 30.44 11.01
CA THR A 774 11.14 30.20 11.65
C THR A 774 10.07 29.99 10.58
N GLY A 775 9.26 28.95 10.71
CA GLY A 775 8.28 28.58 9.69
C GLY A 775 8.79 27.70 8.53
N ALA A 776 10.11 27.41 8.46
CA ALA A 776 10.69 26.59 7.40
C ALA A 776 10.28 25.10 7.43
N GLY A 777 9.69 24.62 8.55
CA GLY A 777 9.22 23.23 8.66
C GLY A 777 10.10 22.30 9.51
N LYS A 778 11.05 22.81 10.28
CA LYS A 778 11.93 22.03 11.17
C LYS A 778 11.19 21.02 12.07
N SER A 779 10.09 21.46 12.69
CA SER A 779 9.30 20.58 13.57
C SER A 779 8.60 19.45 12.82
N VAL A 780 8.29 19.63 11.54
CA VAL A 780 7.75 18.55 10.69
C VAL A 780 8.83 17.50 10.43
N VAL A 781 10.04 17.95 10.10
CA VAL A 781 11.21 17.08 9.92
C VAL A 781 11.49 16.28 11.21
N ALA A 782 11.58 16.97 12.34
CA ALA A 782 11.84 16.33 13.63
C ALA A 782 10.76 15.31 14.02
N ARG A 783 9.48 15.67 13.85
CA ARG A 783 8.36 14.78 14.15
C ARG A 783 8.36 13.55 13.25
N TYR A 784 8.58 13.74 11.96
CA TYR A 784 8.65 12.62 11.01
C TYR A 784 9.74 11.62 11.38
N LEU A 785 10.95 12.11 11.68
CA LEU A 785 12.07 11.26 12.12
C LEU A 785 11.80 10.61 13.50
N SER A 786 11.18 11.33 14.42
CA SER A 786 10.83 10.77 15.75
C SER A 786 9.79 9.67 15.64
N VAL A 787 8.70 9.90 14.90
CA VAL A 787 7.57 8.96 14.81
C VAL A 787 7.92 7.73 13.98
N PHE A 788 8.55 7.92 12.80
CA PHE A 788 8.76 6.83 11.85
C PHE A 788 10.14 6.16 11.93
N TYR A 789 11.15 6.83 12.46
CA TYR A 789 12.50 6.28 12.59
C TYR A 789 12.97 6.12 14.03
N GLY A 790 12.14 6.52 15.00
CA GLY A 790 12.43 6.34 16.42
C GLY A 790 13.54 7.25 16.94
N PHE A 791 13.77 8.40 16.30
CA PHE A 791 14.70 9.39 16.81
C PHE A 791 14.19 9.99 18.12
N GLU A 792 15.10 10.18 19.07
CA GLU A 792 14.82 10.97 20.27
C GLU A 792 14.83 12.45 19.90
N TRP A 793 13.68 13.11 20.01
CA TRP A 793 13.53 14.51 19.66
C TRP A 793 13.80 15.43 20.87
N ILE A 794 14.97 16.05 20.86
CA ILE A 794 15.33 17.10 21.83
C ILE A 794 14.84 18.44 21.29
N ARG A 795 13.79 18.99 21.91
CA ARG A 795 13.27 20.30 21.59
C ARG A 795 14.10 21.35 22.35
N THR A 796 14.93 22.10 21.63
CA THR A 796 15.81 23.15 22.20
C THR A 796 15.03 24.11 23.07
N ARG A 797 13.80 24.42 22.73
CA ARG A 797 12.89 25.22 23.53
C ARG A 797 12.60 24.62 24.91
N ASN A 798 12.46 23.32 25.04
CA ASN A 798 12.24 22.68 26.34
C ASN A 798 13.52 22.73 27.16
N VAL A 799 14.67 22.57 26.52
CA VAL A 799 15.99 22.71 27.21
C VAL A 799 16.17 24.13 27.74
N ILE A 800 15.76 25.15 26.95
CA ILE A 800 15.79 26.56 27.42
C ILE A 800 14.81 26.76 28.58
N ARG A 801 13.63 26.13 28.56
CA ARG A 801 12.67 26.21 29.68
C ARG A 801 13.25 25.60 30.95
N ASP A 802 13.86 24.42 30.84
CA ASP A 802 14.48 23.75 32.00
C ASP A 802 15.62 24.58 32.57
N LEU A 803 16.45 25.18 31.71
CA LEU A 803 17.49 26.11 32.12
C LEU A 803 16.94 27.35 32.84
N LEU A 804 15.83 27.89 32.34
CA LEU A 804 15.18 29.05 32.99
C LEU A 804 14.59 28.68 34.35
N ILE A 805 14.01 27.52 34.49
CA ILE A 805 13.51 27.02 35.76
C ILE A 805 14.65 26.79 36.74
N GLU A 806 15.75 26.17 36.29
CA GLU A 806 16.98 26.00 37.11
C GLU A 806 17.57 27.36 37.51
N ASP A 807 17.62 28.32 36.60
CA ASP A 807 18.11 29.66 36.83
C ASP A 807 17.27 30.41 37.90
N GLN A 808 15.94 30.30 37.78
CA GLN A 808 15.01 30.93 38.77
C GLN A 808 15.05 30.23 40.13
N GLY A 809 15.47 28.99 40.21
CA GLY A 809 15.76 28.29 41.48
C GLY A 809 17.07 28.69 42.14
N ALA A 810 17.96 29.37 41.41
CA ALA A 810 19.23 29.86 41.95
C ALA A 810 19.05 31.13 42.84
N PRO A 811 19.99 31.43 43.73
CA PRO A 811 20.00 32.69 44.47
C PRO A 811 19.98 33.89 43.52
N PRO A 812 19.28 35.00 43.84
CA PRO A 812 19.08 36.15 42.93
C PRO A 812 20.37 36.73 42.35
N ASP A 813 21.45 36.77 43.17
CA ASP A 813 22.77 37.24 42.75
C ASP A 813 23.51 36.33 41.76
N LYS A 814 23.04 35.10 41.62
CA LYS A 814 23.61 34.08 40.70
C LYS A 814 22.77 33.81 39.47
N ARG A 815 21.58 34.46 39.37
CA ARG A 815 20.67 34.28 38.22
C ARG A 815 21.23 34.93 36.96
N LEU A 816 21.15 34.22 35.87
CA LEU A 816 21.42 34.77 34.53
C LEU A 816 20.29 35.74 34.13
N PHE A 817 19.03 35.37 34.43
CA PHE A 817 17.83 36.14 34.13
C PHE A 817 17.33 36.81 35.41
N GLN A 818 17.53 38.13 35.50
CA GLN A 818 17.29 38.91 36.72
C GLN A 818 15.80 39.12 37.02
N GLN A 819 14.93 38.97 36.02
CA GLN A 819 13.48 39.05 36.21
C GLN A 819 12.97 37.82 36.97
N THR A 820 12.29 38.02 38.07
CA THR A 820 11.62 36.95 38.82
C THR A 820 10.37 36.48 38.06
N ILE A 821 10.28 35.19 37.78
CA ILE A 821 9.19 34.58 37.03
C ILE A 821 8.53 33.50 37.88
N ASN A 822 7.20 33.40 37.80
CA ASN A 822 6.49 32.25 38.35
C ASN A 822 6.83 31.00 37.51
N ILE A 823 7.47 30.02 38.12
CA ILE A 823 7.96 28.79 37.49
C ILE A 823 6.79 27.97 36.88
N ASP A 824 5.62 28.00 37.52
CA ASP A 824 4.42 27.32 37.06
C ASP A 824 3.75 28.00 35.83
N ALA A 825 4.11 29.26 35.55
CA ALA A 825 3.54 30.10 34.52
C ALA A 825 4.56 30.67 33.51
N VAL A 826 5.58 29.88 33.15
CA VAL A 826 6.60 30.29 32.18
C VAL A 826 5.95 30.54 30.79
N SER A 827 5.94 31.80 30.36
CA SER A 827 5.37 32.21 29.08
C SER A 827 6.35 32.10 27.91
N GLU A 828 5.82 32.10 26.69
CA GLU A 828 6.60 32.17 25.45
C GLU A 828 7.53 33.38 25.40
N LYS A 829 7.06 34.50 25.93
CA LYS A 829 7.84 35.75 26.02
C LYS A 829 9.07 35.51 26.86
N HIS A 830 8.92 34.93 28.04
CA HIS A 830 10.02 34.63 28.97
C HIS A 830 11.07 33.70 28.30
N LEU A 831 10.63 32.69 27.58
CA LEU A 831 11.55 31.77 26.92
C LEU A 831 12.34 32.44 25.77
N ARG A 832 11.73 33.39 25.05
CA ARG A 832 12.41 34.15 23.99
C ARG A 832 13.46 35.12 24.59
N GLU A 833 13.09 35.87 25.61
CA GLU A 833 13.96 36.82 26.27
C GLU A 833 15.15 36.09 26.92
N PHE A 834 14.92 35.04 27.65
CA PHE A 834 15.99 34.23 28.23
C PHE A 834 16.86 33.54 27.16
N GLY A 835 16.24 32.99 26.09
CA GLY A 835 16.97 32.44 24.98
C GLY A 835 17.85 33.44 24.25
N ALA A 836 17.40 34.68 24.08
CA ALA A 836 18.22 35.78 23.54
C ALA A 836 19.37 36.12 24.46
N LEU A 837 19.14 36.20 25.76
CA LEU A 837 20.18 36.46 26.77
C LEU A 837 21.29 35.37 26.73
N ILE A 838 20.91 34.09 26.66
CA ILE A 838 21.84 32.97 26.51
C ILE A 838 22.66 33.12 25.23
N LEU A 839 22.04 33.52 24.13
CA LEU A 839 22.69 33.65 22.83
C LEU A 839 23.68 34.83 22.82
N ASP A 840 23.17 36.01 23.19
CA ASP A 840 23.87 37.29 22.96
C ASP A 840 24.93 37.57 24.05
N VAL A 841 24.63 37.22 25.31
CA VAL A 841 25.51 37.54 26.47
C VAL A 841 26.35 36.33 26.86
N HIS A 842 25.77 35.16 26.94
CA HIS A 842 26.46 33.97 27.47
C HIS A 842 27.05 33.06 26.38
N LYS A 843 27.07 33.52 25.13
CA LYS A 843 27.66 32.80 23.96
C LYS A 843 27.26 31.32 23.93
N GLN A 844 26.02 31.04 24.29
CA GLN A 844 25.38 29.72 24.32
C GLN A 844 26.01 28.67 25.27
N VAL A 845 26.97 29.01 26.11
CA VAL A 845 27.64 28.08 27.02
C VAL A 845 26.65 27.30 27.91
N PRO A 846 25.63 27.93 28.56
CA PRO A 846 24.65 27.18 29.36
C PRO A 846 23.83 26.18 28.53
N LEU A 847 23.39 26.56 27.33
CA LEU A 847 22.63 25.71 26.43
C LEU A 847 23.47 24.53 25.96
N ARG A 848 24.71 24.77 25.53
CA ARG A 848 25.65 23.73 25.09
C ARG A 848 25.89 22.69 26.19
N ASN A 849 26.18 23.13 27.41
CA ASN A 849 26.42 22.24 28.54
C ASN A 849 25.19 21.38 28.88
N LYS A 850 23.98 21.98 28.82
CA LYS A 850 22.76 21.27 29.11
C LYS A 850 22.42 20.27 27.99
N LEU A 851 22.60 20.67 26.73
CA LEU A 851 22.42 19.77 25.59
C LEU A 851 23.39 18.59 25.63
N ALA A 852 24.69 18.85 25.90
CA ALA A 852 25.71 17.81 26.04
C ALA A 852 25.32 16.78 27.12
N LYS A 853 24.87 17.26 28.31
CA LYS A 853 24.39 16.38 29.37
C LYS A 853 23.16 15.56 28.96
N THR A 854 22.23 16.16 28.26
CA THR A 854 21.02 15.49 27.80
C THR A 854 21.36 14.42 26.75
N ILE A 855 22.21 14.74 25.78
CA ILE A 855 22.62 13.83 24.69
C ILE A 855 23.35 12.61 25.24
N LYS A 856 24.26 12.82 26.23
CA LYS A 856 25.07 11.74 26.82
C LYS A 856 24.24 10.65 27.51
N GLY A 857 23.03 10.98 27.96
CA GLY A 857 22.10 10.03 28.61
C GLY A 857 21.26 9.20 27.65
N ILE A 858 21.35 9.44 26.34
CA ILE A 858 20.45 8.84 25.35
C ILE A 858 21.22 7.87 24.44
N ASN A 859 20.89 6.59 24.52
CA ASN A 859 21.44 5.56 23.63
C ASN A 859 20.48 5.27 22.45
N ALA A 860 20.25 6.27 21.63
CA ALA A 860 19.38 6.22 20.44
C ALA A 860 19.83 7.29 19.43
N PRO A 861 19.45 7.22 18.16
CA PRO A 861 19.63 8.33 17.24
C PRO A 861 18.87 9.56 17.76
N ILE A 862 19.47 10.74 17.65
CA ILE A 862 18.92 11.98 18.22
C ILE A 862 18.67 12.99 17.14
N ILE A 863 17.58 13.73 17.28
CA ILE A 863 17.34 14.93 16.53
C ILE A 863 17.22 16.13 17.49
N VAL A 864 18.03 17.16 17.25
CA VAL A 864 17.99 18.41 18.01
C VAL A 864 17.40 19.48 17.10
N ASP A 865 16.24 19.99 17.44
CA ASP A 865 15.61 21.01 16.62
C ASP A 865 16.11 22.43 16.96
N SER A 866 16.06 23.30 15.92
CA SER A 866 16.25 24.74 16.08
C SER A 866 17.58 25.16 16.73
N ILE A 867 18.70 24.54 16.31
CA ILE A 867 20.02 25.03 16.66
C ILE A 867 20.24 26.43 16.08
N ARG A 868 21.01 27.26 16.80
CA ARG A 868 21.30 28.66 16.46
C ARG A 868 22.74 28.88 16.04
N ASP A 869 23.63 27.97 16.44
CA ASP A 869 25.01 27.94 16.07
C ASP A 869 25.49 26.50 15.96
N ILE A 870 26.50 26.24 15.12
CA ILE A 870 27.11 24.91 14.97
C ILE A 870 27.80 24.46 16.28
N VAL A 871 28.29 25.41 17.05
CA VAL A 871 28.92 25.15 18.35
C VAL A 871 27.94 24.85 19.48
N ASP A 872 26.62 24.84 19.20
CA ASP A 872 25.60 24.50 20.23
C ASP A 872 25.76 23.08 20.78
N ILE A 873 26.47 22.22 20.07
CA ILE A 873 26.72 20.84 20.47
C ILE A 873 28.20 20.61 20.65
N ASP A 874 28.60 20.21 21.86
CA ASP A 874 29.95 19.80 22.16
C ASP A 874 30.21 18.41 21.52
N ARG A 875 31.13 18.36 20.56
CA ARG A 875 31.52 17.12 19.88
C ARG A 875 32.09 16.08 20.85
N ASN A 876 32.71 16.49 21.91
CA ASN A 876 33.25 15.58 22.94
C ASN A 876 32.16 14.89 23.77
N ALA A 877 30.94 15.42 23.75
CA ALA A 877 29.82 14.81 24.44
C ALA A 877 29.12 13.72 23.61
N LEU A 878 29.55 13.50 22.37
CA LEU A 878 28.88 12.59 21.45
C LEU A 878 29.36 11.14 21.53
N ASP A 879 30.39 10.84 22.32
CA ASP A 879 30.95 9.48 22.47
C ASP A 879 31.24 8.80 21.12
N GLY A 880 31.82 9.55 20.17
CA GLY A 880 32.12 9.06 18.80
C GLY A 880 30.95 9.02 17.81
N ARG A 881 29.75 9.41 18.22
CA ARG A 881 28.58 9.45 17.30
C ARG A 881 28.73 10.56 16.27
N PRO A 882 28.30 10.34 15.01
CA PRO A 882 28.34 11.36 13.98
C PRO A 882 27.40 12.53 14.34
N LEU A 883 27.93 13.76 14.23
CA LEU A 883 27.15 14.99 14.31
C LEU A 883 26.92 15.52 12.91
N ILE A 884 25.65 15.72 12.53
CA ILE A 884 25.27 16.10 11.20
C ILE A 884 24.30 17.27 11.29
N THR A 885 24.58 18.32 10.54
CA THR A 885 23.75 19.51 10.51
C THR A 885 22.89 19.51 9.24
N TRP A 886 21.59 19.54 9.43
CA TRP A 886 20.59 19.67 8.35
C TRP A 886 20.01 21.09 8.36
N PHE A 887 20.07 21.74 7.23
CA PHE A 887 19.41 23.03 7.03
C PHE A 887 18.08 22.82 6.29
N VAL A 888 16.97 23.16 6.94
CA VAL A 888 15.65 23.13 6.31
C VAL A 888 15.45 24.44 5.57
N ASP A 889 15.57 24.37 4.24
CA ASP A 889 15.49 25.52 3.36
C ASP A 889 14.07 25.73 2.85
N CYS A 890 13.55 26.95 2.99
CA CYS A 890 12.21 27.32 2.55
C CYS A 890 12.20 28.76 2.08
N ASN A 891 11.47 29.01 1.02
CA ASN A 891 11.33 30.35 0.43
C ASN A 891 10.49 31.26 1.35
N ASP A 892 10.90 32.54 1.43
CA ASP A 892 10.30 33.52 2.33
C ASP A 892 8.81 33.78 2.03
N THR A 893 8.37 33.63 0.79
CA THR A 893 6.96 33.76 0.42
C THR A 893 6.13 32.63 1.05
N ILE A 894 6.62 31.40 0.98
CA ILE A 894 5.96 30.22 1.59
C ILE A 894 5.99 30.34 3.12
N ILE A 895 7.09 30.81 3.69
CA ILE A 895 7.21 31.05 5.12
C ILE A 895 6.16 32.05 5.58
N ARG A 896 6.00 33.18 4.88
CA ARG A 896 4.97 34.20 5.20
C ARG A 896 3.57 33.62 5.16
N GLN A 897 3.22 32.91 4.08
CA GLN A 897 1.91 32.26 3.94
C GLN A 897 1.63 31.26 5.09
N ARG A 898 2.64 30.48 5.49
CA ARG A 898 2.52 29.54 6.61
C ARG A 898 2.35 30.26 7.96
N LEU A 899 3.05 31.36 8.16
CA LEU A 899 2.95 32.15 9.39
C LEU A 899 1.62 32.92 9.46
N GLU A 900 1.12 33.44 8.33
CA GLU A 900 -0.20 34.09 8.23
C GLU A 900 -1.32 33.12 8.58
N LYS A 901 -1.27 31.89 8.02
CA LYS A 901 -2.24 30.83 8.38
C LYS A 901 -2.19 30.46 9.87
N ARG A 902 -1.02 30.51 10.51
CA ARG A 902 -0.89 30.26 11.95
C ARG A 902 -1.39 31.43 12.81
N SER A 903 -1.29 32.67 12.33
CA SER A 903 -1.78 33.83 13.06
C SER A 903 -3.29 33.85 13.18
N THR A 904 -4.03 33.25 12.25
CA THR A 904 -5.50 33.04 12.36
C THR A 904 -5.87 31.99 13.41
N ILE A 905 -4.91 31.19 13.90
CA ILE A 905 -5.10 30.17 14.94
C ILE A 905 -4.68 30.69 16.35
N GLY A 906 -4.51 32.00 16.53
CA GLY A 906 -4.26 32.62 17.85
C GLY A 906 -2.78 32.85 18.23
N GLU A 907 -1.83 32.57 17.37
CA GLU A 907 -0.42 33.00 17.59
C GLU A 907 -0.19 34.42 17.07
N LYS A 908 -0.07 35.37 17.98
CA LYS A 908 0.29 36.77 17.69
C LYS A 908 1.59 36.86 16.87
N ARG A 909 1.55 37.59 15.77
CA ARG A 909 2.61 37.87 14.80
C ARG A 909 4.01 38.03 15.39
N LEU A 910 4.96 37.37 14.82
CA LEU A 910 6.39 37.67 14.91
C LEU A 910 6.72 38.85 13.94
N ASN A 911 6.51 40.07 14.40
CA ASN A 911 6.99 41.23 13.66
C ASN A 911 8.42 41.58 14.13
N SER A 912 9.41 40.81 13.76
CA SER A 912 10.83 41.20 13.66
C SER A 912 11.65 39.94 13.31
N ALA A 913 12.74 40.10 12.55
CA ALA A 913 13.69 39.02 12.29
C ALA A 913 14.16 38.45 13.65
N SER A 914 13.72 37.24 13.96
CA SER A 914 14.16 36.50 15.13
C SER A 914 15.68 36.41 15.12
N PRO A 915 16.39 36.44 16.26
CA PRO A 915 17.83 36.16 16.31
C PRO A 915 18.21 34.86 15.59
N VAL A 916 17.32 33.86 15.59
CA VAL A 916 17.45 32.61 14.85
C VAL A 916 17.50 32.83 13.31
N ASP A 917 16.81 33.83 12.81
CA ASP A 917 16.77 34.08 11.35
C ASP A 917 18.03 34.79 10.86
N ARG A 918 18.74 35.50 11.74
CA ARG A 918 20.03 36.19 11.44
C ARG A 918 21.17 35.20 11.25
N THR A 919 21.22 34.13 12.05
CA THR A 919 22.25 33.10 11.97
C THR A 919 21.94 32.02 10.94
N ALA A 920 20.69 31.93 10.50
CA ALA A 920 20.25 30.88 9.56
C ALA A 920 21.04 30.87 8.24
N THR A 921 21.36 32.05 7.68
CA THR A 921 22.12 32.13 6.43
C THR A 921 23.57 31.63 6.62
N ILE A 922 24.17 31.85 7.77
CA ILE A 922 25.53 31.39 8.09
C ILE A 922 25.53 29.86 8.17
N ILE A 923 24.57 29.31 8.93
CA ILE A 923 24.46 27.84 9.10
C ILE A 923 24.17 27.15 7.76
N ARG A 924 23.37 27.77 6.87
CA ARG A 924 23.07 27.20 5.55
C ARG A 924 24.33 26.90 4.72
N ASN A 925 25.33 27.77 4.80
CA ASN A 925 26.56 27.64 4.02
C ASN A 925 27.53 26.58 4.55
N VAL A 926 27.34 26.14 5.79
CA VAL A 926 28.20 25.16 6.48
C VAL A 926 27.45 23.91 6.92
N ALA A 927 26.16 23.80 6.57
CA ALA A 927 25.37 22.62 6.85
C ALA A 927 25.84 21.42 6.01
N ASP A 928 25.90 20.26 6.61
CA ASP A 928 26.28 19.02 5.93
C ASP A 928 25.25 18.66 4.85
N GLN A 929 23.97 19.00 5.08
CA GLN A 929 22.89 18.72 4.12
C GLN A 929 21.82 19.80 4.12
N ILE A 930 21.19 20.00 2.95
CA ILE A 930 20.07 20.94 2.77
C ILE A 930 18.80 20.15 2.45
N VAL A 931 17.79 20.31 3.31
CA VAL A 931 16.45 19.75 3.11
C VAL A 931 15.54 20.83 2.54
N ALA A 932 15.33 20.82 1.24
CA ALA A 932 14.49 21.80 0.57
C ALA A 932 13.00 21.55 0.88
N ASN A 933 12.26 22.59 1.29
CA ASN A 933 10.84 22.56 1.65
C ASN A 933 10.04 23.59 0.87
N PHE A 934 10.11 23.50 -0.46
CA PHE A 934 9.44 24.41 -1.41
C PHE A 934 8.15 23.84 -2.01
N GLY A 935 7.94 22.54 -1.89
CA GLY A 935 6.85 21.78 -2.50
C GLY A 935 5.82 21.28 -1.51
N SER A 936 5.21 20.15 -1.84
CA SER A 936 4.23 19.45 -1.00
C SER A 936 4.88 18.85 0.26
N LEU A 937 4.05 18.52 1.26
CA LEU A 937 4.51 17.76 2.43
C LEU A 937 5.02 16.36 2.07
N GLU A 938 4.52 15.80 1.00
CA GLU A 938 4.98 14.51 0.49
C GLU A 938 6.39 14.60 -0.08
N GLU A 939 6.67 15.61 -0.89
CA GLU A 939 8.04 15.89 -1.37
C GLU A 939 9.01 16.18 -0.23
N LEU A 940 8.55 16.90 0.81
CA LEU A 940 9.38 17.11 1.99
C LEU A 940 9.77 15.80 2.67
N ARG A 941 8.80 14.90 2.89
CA ARG A 941 9.07 13.57 3.46
C ARG A 941 10.05 12.77 2.60
N TRP A 942 9.88 12.82 1.28
CA TRP A 942 10.82 12.19 0.35
C TRP A 942 12.26 12.69 0.53
N ARG A 943 12.43 14.01 0.64
CA ARG A 943 13.75 14.61 0.82
C ARG A 943 14.35 14.27 2.19
N ILE A 944 13.52 14.17 3.23
CA ILE A 944 13.97 13.70 4.55
C ILE A 944 14.51 12.28 4.45
N ASP A 945 13.75 11.38 3.83
CA ASP A 945 14.15 9.97 3.64
C ASP A 945 15.47 9.88 2.86
N ASP A 946 15.56 10.56 1.71
CA ASP A 946 16.75 10.59 0.87
C ASP A 946 17.99 11.10 1.64
N GLN A 947 17.86 12.21 2.37
CA GLN A 947 18.95 12.75 3.15
C GLN A 947 19.35 11.84 4.32
N LEU A 948 18.39 11.22 4.99
CA LEU A 948 18.69 10.27 6.05
C LEU A 948 19.49 9.07 5.55
N PHE A 949 19.08 8.48 4.43
CA PHE A 949 19.79 7.34 3.87
C PHE A 949 21.18 7.69 3.32
N LYS A 950 21.38 8.92 2.83
CA LYS A 950 22.73 9.43 2.50
C LYS A 950 23.62 9.46 3.73
N VAL A 951 23.12 9.97 4.85
CA VAL A 951 23.86 9.99 6.13
C VAL A 951 24.24 8.58 6.57
N LEU A 952 23.31 7.66 6.52
CA LEU A 952 23.52 6.27 6.94
C LEU A 952 24.54 5.55 6.02
N SER A 953 24.62 5.94 4.74
CA SER A 953 25.56 5.34 3.77
C SER A 953 26.99 5.84 3.88
N ILE A 954 27.22 7.09 4.30
CA ILE A 954 28.57 7.69 4.37
C ILE A 954 29.38 7.11 5.54
N HIS A 955 28.72 6.67 6.59
CA HIS A 955 29.38 6.19 7.81
C HIS A 955 29.48 4.65 7.89
N HIS A 956 29.28 4.01 6.80
CA HIS A 956 29.48 2.61 6.58
C HIS A 956 30.57 2.44 5.50
#